data_8c3b1e8dc0e36b1eb9113dd92b838ee6
#
_entry.id   8c3b1e8dc0e36b1eb9113dd92b838ee6
#
_cell.length_a   1.000
_cell.length_b   1.000
_cell.length_c   1.000
_cell.angle_alpha   90.00
_cell.angle_beta   90.00
_cell.angle_gamma   90.00
#
_symmetry.space_group_name_H-M   'P 1'
#
loop_
_entity.id
_entity.type
_entity.pdbx_description
1 polymer ?
#
loop_
_entity_poly.entity_id
_entity_poly.type
_entity_poly.pdbx_seq_one_letter_code
_entity_poly.pdbx_strand_id
1 'polypeptide(L)'
;MALDVFTDLNKVRNIGIMAHIDAGKTTTTERILFYTGINHKIGETHDGASTMDWMAQEQERGITITSAATTCFWKGNQINIIDTPGHVDFTVEVERSLRVLDGAVAVFDGKEGVEPQSETVWRQADKYDVPRICFVNKMDKMGADFYFTVQTIIDRLGARPLVVQLPIGAESDFLGVVDLLEMKAYVWPGDAKGDVSMGASYEVQEIPADLVEKAEQYRSELVEAVAESSEELMEKYLEEGELTIPEIKAGIRQLVIAGEAFPVLCGSAFKNRGVQPMLDAVIDYLPSPLDVPDVVGSNPSNEEEKLTRKASADEPFAALAFKVAAHPFYGQLTYTRVYSGVAAQGQQVLNSTKGKKERIGKLFQMHSNKENPVEEITAGHIYAAIGLKDTTTGDTLCDPAHPIVLESMTFPDPVIFVAIEPKTKGDQEKMSTAIQKLSAEDPTFTVSLNEETGQTEIGGMGELHLDIIVDRMKREFKVEANVGKPQVAYRETIKKAVEKVDYTHKKQTGGSGQFAKVQVSFEPLPLDGEELYLFEDKVTGGRVPREYIPSVDAGIQDAMKFGVLAGYPMVGVKATLIDGAYHDVDSSEMAFKIAGSMVFKEGAKRANPVLLEPLMDVEVRTPEEYMGDVIGDLNSRRGQVRSMEDASGVKIIKAIVPLTEMFGYIGDLRGKTQGRAVFSMAFDSYGEVPKNVADEIIQKSRGE
;
A
#
# COMPACT_ATOMS: atom_id res chain seq x y z
N MET A 1 -7.06 34.10 7.06
CA MET A 1 -6.14 34.50 5.97
C MET A 1 -5.73 33.24 5.25
N ALA A 2 -5.74 33.23 3.93
CA ALA A 2 -5.17 32.13 3.17
C ALA A 2 -3.64 32.10 3.39
N LEU A 3 -3.05 30.91 3.39
CA LEU A 3 -1.61 30.76 3.46
C LEU A 3 -0.99 31.01 2.08
N ASP A 4 0.17 31.62 2.04
CA ASP A 4 0.95 31.75 0.81
C ASP A 4 1.45 30.36 0.36
N VAL A 5 1.36 30.11 -0.92
CA VAL A 5 1.83 28.86 -1.53
C VAL A 5 3.35 28.89 -1.66
N PHE A 6 4.02 27.87 -1.16
CA PHE A 6 5.48 27.74 -1.24
C PHE A 6 5.88 27.33 -2.68
N THR A 7 6.65 28.18 -3.36
CA THR A 7 6.91 28.04 -4.81
C THR A 7 8.30 27.48 -5.17
N ASP A 8 9.29 27.55 -4.25
CA ASP A 8 10.62 26.98 -4.50
C ASP A 8 10.62 25.46 -4.29
N LEU A 9 10.37 24.72 -5.37
CA LEU A 9 10.25 23.25 -5.31
C LEU A 9 11.53 22.52 -4.91
N ASN A 10 12.71 23.14 -5.04
CA ASN A 10 13.96 22.55 -4.51
C ASN A 10 13.93 22.38 -2.99
N LYS A 11 13.15 23.21 -2.31
CA LYS A 11 12.98 23.22 -0.85
C LYS A 11 11.72 22.49 -0.38
N VAL A 12 11.10 21.70 -1.23
CA VAL A 12 9.92 20.90 -0.88
C VAL A 12 10.32 19.43 -0.77
N ARG A 13 9.79 18.75 0.23
CA ARG A 13 9.92 17.30 0.42
C ARG A 13 8.54 16.71 0.65
N ASN A 14 8.13 15.75 -0.18
CA ASN A 14 6.90 14.99 -0.01
C ASN A 14 7.29 13.60 0.48
N ILE A 15 7.15 13.34 1.75
CA ILE A 15 7.67 12.13 2.38
C ILE A 15 6.58 11.31 3.06
N GLY A 16 6.79 9.99 3.10
CA GLY A 16 6.04 9.07 3.93
C GLY A 16 6.86 8.57 5.10
N ILE A 17 6.20 8.25 6.19
CA ILE A 17 6.80 7.53 7.31
C ILE A 17 6.27 6.10 7.25
N MET A 18 7.15 5.14 6.98
CA MET A 18 6.84 3.72 6.88
C MET A 18 7.49 2.96 8.03
N ALA A 19 6.76 2.05 8.63
CA ALA A 19 7.26 1.26 9.74
C ALA A 19 6.40 0.02 9.99
N HIS A 20 6.98 -0.98 10.62
CA HIS A 20 6.21 -2.05 11.26
C HIS A 20 5.35 -1.51 12.41
N ILE A 21 4.29 -2.24 12.78
CA ILE A 21 3.50 -1.96 13.99
C ILE A 21 4.45 -1.89 15.20
N ASP A 22 4.21 -0.91 16.05
CA ASP A 22 5.03 -0.67 17.25
C ASP A 22 6.50 -0.31 17.02
N ALA A 23 7.01 -0.13 15.79
CA ALA A 23 8.37 0.36 15.58
C ALA A 23 8.57 1.83 15.99
N GLY A 24 7.48 2.52 16.36
CA GLY A 24 7.50 3.90 16.84
C GLY A 24 7.24 4.94 15.76
N LYS A 25 6.51 4.57 14.71
CA LYS A 25 6.11 5.46 13.62
C LYS A 25 5.42 6.72 14.13
N THR A 26 4.29 6.57 14.82
CA THR A 26 3.50 7.70 15.35
C THR A 26 4.32 8.55 16.31
N THR A 27 5.11 7.93 17.21
CA THR A 27 6.01 8.67 18.12
C THR A 27 7.02 9.50 17.33
N THR A 28 7.63 8.95 16.27
CA THR A 28 8.58 9.68 15.43
C THR A 28 7.90 10.85 14.73
N THR A 29 6.72 10.67 14.16
CA THR A 29 5.94 11.72 13.50
C THR A 29 5.57 12.83 14.49
N GLU A 30 5.10 12.49 15.70
CA GLU A 30 4.77 13.48 16.73
C GLU A 30 6.00 14.30 17.16
N ARG A 31 7.19 13.69 17.22
CA ARG A 31 8.44 14.43 17.50
C ARG A 31 8.83 15.36 16.35
N ILE A 32 8.63 14.92 15.10
CA ILE A 32 8.81 15.81 13.94
C ILE A 32 7.91 17.04 14.06
N LEU A 33 6.62 16.84 14.33
CA LEU A 33 5.66 17.95 14.48
C LEU A 33 6.00 18.88 15.66
N PHE A 34 6.53 18.34 16.74
CA PHE A 34 6.97 19.12 17.88
C PHE A 34 8.19 19.99 17.53
N TYR A 35 9.26 19.40 16.95
CA TYR A 35 10.47 20.15 16.62
C TYR A 35 10.29 21.17 15.50
N THR A 36 9.34 20.94 14.62
CA THR A 36 8.97 21.89 13.56
C THR A 36 7.97 22.97 14.03
N GLY A 37 7.57 22.95 15.32
CA GLY A 37 6.71 23.95 15.93
C GLY A 37 5.23 23.86 15.57
N ILE A 38 4.80 22.78 14.92
CA ILE A 38 3.38 22.54 14.61
C ILE A 38 2.61 22.19 15.90
N ASN A 39 3.17 21.35 16.74
CA ASN A 39 2.63 20.98 18.04
C ASN A 39 3.37 21.70 19.15
N HIS A 40 2.61 22.28 20.09
CA HIS A 40 3.16 22.94 21.29
C HIS A 40 3.39 21.98 22.45
N LYS A 41 2.84 20.76 22.36
CA LYS A 41 3.02 19.67 23.32
C LYS A 41 3.31 18.39 22.58
N ILE A 42 4.13 17.56 23.17
CA ILE A 42 4.39 16.21 22.66
C ILE A 42 3.15 15.36 22.94
N GLY A 43 2.53 14.82 21.88
CA GLY A 43 1.48 13.81 21.99
C GLY A 43 2.09 12.43 22.27
N GLU A 44 1.61 11.76 23.32
CA GLU A 44 2.00 10.38 23.61
C GLU A 44 0.91 9.43 23.09
N THR A 45 1.32 8.41 22.33
CA THR A 45 0.40 7.41 21.74
C THR A 45 -0.35 6.63 22.82
N HIS A 46 0.32 6.30 23.93
CA HIS A 46 -0.27 5.56 25.05
C HIS A 46 -1.35 6.35 25.81
N ASP A 47 -1.32 7.67 25.74
CA ASP A 47 -2.30 8.54 26.39
C ASP A 47 -3.44 8.97 25.44
N GLY A 48 -3.46 8.46 24.21
CA GLY A 48 -4.46 8.82 23.19
C GLY A 48 -4.38 10.29 22.75
N ALA A 49 -3.21 10.93 22.93
CA ALA A 49 -3.00 12.35 22.67
C ALA A 49 -2.27 12.61 21.33
N SER A 50 -2.14 11.60 20.47
CA SER A 50 -1.51 11.75 19.16
C SER A 50 -2.31 12.66 18.24
N THR A 51 -1.62 13.56 17.54
CA THR A 51 -2.22 14.49 16.58
C THR A 51 -2.52 13.81 15.24
N MET A 52 -1.70 12.84 14.84
CA MET A 52 -1.84 12.14 13.56
C MET A 52 -2.87 11.02 13.63
N ASP A 53 -2.91 10.26 14.73
CA ASP A 53 -3.92 9.22 14.96
C ASP A 53 -5.16 9.88 15.59
N TRP A 54 -5.99 10.51 14.75
CA TRP A 54 -7.14 11.31 15.22
C TRP A 54 -8.43 10.51 15.38
N MET A 55 -8.51 9.32 14.81
CA MET A 55 -9.68 8.45 14.97
C MET A 55 -9.67 7.78 16.34
N ALA A 56 -10.83 7.69 16.97
CA ALA A 56 -10.98 7.01 18.27
C ALA A 56 -10.46 5.56 18.21
N GLN A 57 -10.66 4.86 17.10
CA GLN A 57 -10.18 3.51 16.89
C GLN A 57 -8.66 3.40 16.81
N GLU A 58 -8.00 4.38 16.18
CA GLU A 58 -6.54 4.46 16.14
C GLU A 58 -5.96 4.63 17.54
N GLN A 59 -6.56 5.54 18.31
CA GLN A 59 -6.15 5.81 19.69
C GLN A 59 -6.41 4.63 20.64
N GLU A 60 -7.56 3.99 20.52
CA GLU A 60 -7.93 2.82 21.35
C GLU A 60 -7.06 1.58 21.05
N ARG A 61 -6.69 1.39 19.78
CA ARG A 61 -5.92 0.22 19.33
C ARG A 61 -4.42 0.47 19.26
N GLY A 62 -3.98 1.72 19.32
CA GLY A 62 -2.58 2.13 19.21
C GLY A 62 -1.97 1.89 17.81
N ILE A 63 -2.80 1.85 16.76
CA ILE A 63 -2.37 1.62 15.38
C ILE A 63 -2.91 2.71 14.46
N THR A 64 -2.13 3.10 13.46
CA THR A 64 -2.61 3.97 12.38
C THR A 64 -3.44 3.16 11.40
N ILE A 65 -4.66 3.59 11.14
CA ILE A 65 -5.63 2.94 10.26
C ILE A 65 -5.70 3.67 8.92
N THR A 66 -5.82 5.01 8.99
CA THR A 66 -5.91 5.86 7.79
C THR A 66 -4.69 6.74 7.68
N SER A 67 -4.20 6.94 6.45
CA SER A 67 -3.12 7.90 6.22
C SER A 67 -3.58 9.32 6.54
N ALA A 68 -2.78 10.06 7.30
CA ALA A 68 -2.98 11.48 7.59
C ALA A 68 -1.91 12.31 6.89
N ALA A 69 -2.30 13.44 6.32
CA ALA A 69 -1.37 14.37 5.68
C ALA A 69 -1.15 15.59 6.57
N THR A 70 0.10 16.00 6.72
CA THR A 70 0.45 17.23 7.43
C THR A 70 1.61 17.94 6.76
N THR A 71 1.67 19.26 6.95
CA THR A 71 2.75 20.09 6.41
C THR A 71 3.50 20.72 7.56
N CYS A 72 4.83 20.67 7.52
CA CYS A 72 5.70 21.32 8.48
C CYS A 72 6.89 21.99 7.79
N PHE A 73 7.67 22.77 8.55
CA PHE A 73 8.81 23.51 8.03
C PHE A 73 10.05 23.22 8.87
N TRP A 74 11.18 22.97 8.20
CA TRP A 74 12.46 22.74 8.83
C TRP A 74 13.58 23.43 8.07
N LYS A 75 14.35 24.27 8.75
CA LYS A 75 15.50 25.01 8.17
C LYS A 75 15.19 25.67 6.82
N GLY A 76 14.02 26.29 6.68
CA GLY A 76 13.59 26.98 5.46
C GLY A 76 13.10 26.05 4.34
N ASN A 77 12.89 24.78 4.62
CA ASN A 77 12.28 23.82 3.71
C ASN A 77 10.87 23.45 4.16
N GLN A 78 9.99 23.19 3.22
CA GLN A 78 8.65 22.66 3.47
C GLN A 78 8.68 21.13 3.37
N ILE A 79 8.15 20.46 4.38
CA ILE A 79 8.04 19.01 4.41
C ILE A 79 6.56 18.66 4.51
N ASN A 80 6.03 17.99 3.50
CA ASN A 80 4.71 17.41 3.49
C ASN A 80 4.86 15.94 3.90
N ILE A 81 4.22 15.55 4.99
CA ILE A 81 4.31 14.20 5.55
C ILE A 81 2.99 13.50 5.34
N ILE A 82 3.03 12.30 4.78
CA ILE A 82 1.92 11.35 4.80
C ILE A 82 2.29 10.24 5.79
N ASP A 83 1.54 10.15 6.87
CA ASP A 83 1.66 9.07 7.83
C ASP A 83 0.91 7.84 7.32
N THR A 84 1.61 6.75 7.07
CA THR A 84 1.04 5.54 6.44
C THR A 84 0.73 4.47 7.48
N PRO A 85 -0.35 3.68 7.33
CA PRO A 85 -0.59 2.55 8.20
C PRO A 85 0.57 1.55 8.19
N GLY A 86 0.77 0.86 9.31
CA GLY A 86 1.79 -0.18 9.42
C GLY A 86 1.22 -1.61 9.36
N HIS A 87 -0.11 -1.78 9.31
CA HIS A 87 -0.76 -3.09 9.33
C HIS A 87 -1.05 -3.61 7.92
N VAL A 88 -0.84 -4.91 7.71
CA VAL A 88 -1.03 -5.56 6.39
C VAL A 88 -2.45 -5.47 5.85
N ASP A 89 -3.46 -5.41 6.69
CA ASP A 89 -4.87 -5.24 6.27
C ASP A 89 -5.11 -3.88 5.59
N PHE A 90 -4.20 -2.91 5.77
CA PHE A 90 -4.25 -1.58 5.19
C PHE A 90 -3.19 -1.36 4.11
N THR A 91 -2.73 -2.43 3.48
CA THR A 91 -1.73 -2.41 2.39
C THR A 91 -2.05 -1.39 1.31
N VAL A 92 -3.33 -1.24 0.99
CA VAL A 92 -3.81 -0.30 -0.02
C VAL A 92 -3.65 1.17 0.40
N GLU A 93 -3.84 1.49 1.68
CA GLU A 93 -3.54 2.85 2.18
C GLU A 93 -2.06 3.16 2.05
N VAL A 94 -1.19 2.17 2.27
CA VAL A 94 0.25 2.29 2.06
C VAL A 94 0.56 2.50 0.58
N GLU A 95 0.01 1.70 -0.32
CA GLU A 95 0.23 1.84 -1.77
C GLU A 95 -0.22 3.18 -2.32
N ARG A 96 -1.39 3.66 -1.91
CA ARG A 96 -1.88 5.00 -2.27
C ARG A 96 -0.90 6.09 -1.86
N SER A 97 -0.40 5.99 -0.64
CA SER A 97 0.55 6.96 -0.09
C SER A 97 1.87 6.92 -0.86
N LEU A 98 2.44 5.72 -1.05
CA LEU A 98 3.71 5.54 -1.77
C LEU A 98 3.66 6.06 -3.21
N ARG A 99 2.52 5.93 -3.89
CA ARG A 99 2.34 6.40 -5.28
C ARG A 99 2.53 7.91 -5.44
N VAL A 100 2.26 8.69 -4.40
CA VAL A 100 2.29 10.16 -4.45
C VAL A 100 3.47 10.78 -3.71
N LEU A 101 4.29 9.96 -3.06
CA LEU A 101 5.48 10.40 -2.33
C LEU A 101 6.69 10.50 -3.25
N ASP A 102 7.58 11.44 -2.94
CA ASP A 102 8.88 11.58 -3.60
C ASP A 102 9.98 10.84 -2.84
N GLY A 103 9.77 10.60 -1.54
CA GLY A 103 10.69 9.86 -0.68
C GLY A 103 10.02 9.33 0.57
N ALA A 104 10.71 8.52 1.35
CA ALA A 104 10.19 7.95 2.59
C ALA A 104 11.26 7.82 3.68
N VAL A 105 10.81 7.81 4.93
CA VAL A 105 11.60 7.42 6.10
C VAL A 105 11.13 6.05 6.55
N ALA A 106 11.99 5.05 6.47
CA ALA A 106 11.74 3.70 6.96
C ALA A 106 12.22 3.61 8.41
N VAL A 107 11.30 3.43 9.35
CA VAL A 107 11.58 3.33 10.78
C VAL A 107 11.63 1.86 11.19
N PHE A 108 12.75 1.44 11.75
CA PHE A 108 12.99 0.08 12.25
C PHE A 108 13.08 0.08 13.77
N ASP A 109 12.60 -0.98 14.40
CA ASP A 109 12.82 -1.21 15.83
C ASP A 109 14.27 -1.69 16.06
N GLY A 110 15.04 -0.98 16.86
CA GLY A 110 16.46 -1.29 17.12
C GLY A 110 16.66 -2.63 17.83
N LYS A 111 15.62 -3.20 18.45
CA LYS A 111 15.67 -4.52 19.07
C LYS A 111 15.27 -5.63 18.09
N GLU A 112 14.18 -5.43 17.35
CA GLU A 112 13.59 -6.49 16.52
C GLU A 112 14.21 -6.52 15.09
N GLY A 113 14.83 -5.43 14.66
CA GLY A 113 15.36 -5.29 13.30
C GLY A 113 14.26 -5.20 12.24
N VAL A 114 14.53 -5.74 11.06
CA VAL A 114 13.54 -5.85 9.98
C VAL A 114 12.52 -6.93 10.31
N GLU A 115 11.26 -6.56 10.29
CA GLU A 115 10.11 -7.42 10.54
C GLU A 115 9.30 -7.66 9.26
N PRO A 116 8.41 -8.66 9.16
CA PRO A 116 7.72 -9.01 7.92
C PRO A 116 6.91 -7.88 7.31
N GLN A 117 6.26 -7.08 8.14
CA GLN A 117 5.52 -5.92 7.63
C GLN A 117 6.48 -4.86 7.07
N SER A 118 7.68 -4.72 7.65
CA SER A 118 8.73 -3.88 7.08
C SER A 118 9.14 -4.37 5.69
N GLU A 119 9.30 -5.70 5.51
CA GLU A 119 9.59 -6.30 4.20
C GLU A 119 8.48 -5.99 3.18
N THR A 120 7.21 -6.16 3.58
CA THR A 120 6.07 -5.89 2.70
C THR A 120 6.03 -4.44 2.24
N VAL A 121 6.13 -3.50 3.19
CA VAL A 121 6.11 -2.06 2.87
C VAL A 121 7.35 -1.65 2.08
N TRP A 122 8.50 -2.27 2.34
CA TRP A 122 9.73 -2.04 1.58
C TRP A 122 9.57 -2.47 0.11
N ARG A 123 9.05 -3.68 -0.15
CA ARG A 123 8.76 -4.16 -1.52
C ARG A 123 7.75 -3.27 -2.25
N GLN A 124 6.75 -2.76 -1.54
CA GLN A 124 5.82 -1.79 -2.12
C GLN A 124 6.52 -0.48 -2.50
N ALA A 125 7.44 0.01 -1.67
CA ALA A 125 8.24 1.17 -2.00
C ALA A 125 9.18 0.92 -3.20
N ASP A 126 9.71 -0.30 -3.35
CA ASP A 126 10.48 -0.70 -4.54
C ASP A 126 9.62 -0.69 -5.80
N LYS A 127 8.37 -1.17 -5.72
CA LYS A 127 7.42 -1.14 -6.85
C LYS A 127 7.19 0.26 -7.43
N TYR A 128 7.26 1.28 -6.60
CA TYR A 128 7.05 2.68 -6.97
C TYR A 128 8.35 3.50 -7.05
N ASP A 129 9.51 2.84 -7.00
CA ASP A 129 10.85 3.47 -7.03
C ASP A 129 11.00 4.62 -6.02
N VAL A 130 10.42 4.49 -4.82
CA VAL A 130 10.46 5.54 -3.80
C VAL A 130 11.81 5.57 -3.08
N PRO A 131 12.62 6.63 -3.21
CA PRO A 131 13.85 6.81 -2.46
C PRO A 131 13.61 6.82 -0.94
N ARG A 132 14.53 6.23 -0.18
CA ARG A 132 14.34 6.04 1.28
C ARG A 132 15.60 6.36 2.07
N ILE A 133 15.36 6.83 3.31
CA ILE A 133 16.34 6.81 4.40
C ILE A 133 15.84 5.87 5.50
N CYS A 134 16.75 5.27 6.24
CA CYS A 134 16.45 4.34 7.33
C CYS A 134 16.71 5.01 8.68
N PHE A 135 15.79 4.86 9.61
CA PHE A 135 15.91 5.35 10.99
C PHE A 135 15.73 4.19 11.96
N VAL A 136 16.82 3.78 12.61
CA VAL A 136 16.80 2.77 13.66
C VAL A 136 16.36 3.42 14.96
N ASN A 137 15.12 3.21 15.33
CA ASN A 137 14.45 3.79 16.48
C ASN A 137 14.54 2.88 17.71
N LYS A 138 14.16 3.39 18.85
CA LYS A 138 14.13 2.65 20.13
C LYS A 138 15.47 2.13 20.61
N MET A 139 16.53 2.87 20.35
CA MET A 139 17.87 2.53 20.82
C MET A 139 17.99 2.53 22.36
N ASP A 140 17.00 3.08 23.05
CA ASP A 140 16.86 3.08 24.53
C ASP A 140 16.20 1.80 25.08
N LYS A 141 15.66 0.93 24.23
CA LYS A 141 14.95 -0.28 24.64
C LYS A 141 15.93 -1.41 24.99
N MET A 142 15.60 -2.18 26.02
CA MET A 142 16.40 -3.34 26.42
C MET A 142 16.50 -4.34 25.25
N GLY A 143 17.72 -4.74 24.89
CA GLY A 143 18.04 -5.61 23.76
C GLY A 143 18.22 -4.85 22.43
N ALA A 144 18.23 -3.52 22.43
CA ALA A 144 18.48 -2.76 21.22
C ALA A 144 19.92 -2.92 20.72
N ASP A 145 20.08 -3.29 19.44
CA ASP A 145 21.36 -3.47 18.75
C ASP A 145 21.28 -2.86 17.35
N PHE A 146 21.97 -1.75 17.17
CA PHE A 146 22.04 -1.03 15.90
C PHE A 146 22.67 -1.88 14.79
N TYR A 147 23.76 -2.56 15.09
CA TYR A 147 24.53 -3.32 14.10
C TYR A 147 23.77 -4.56 13.63
N PHE A 148 23.07 -5.22 14.55
CA PHE A 148 22.13 -6.29 14.21
C PHE A 148 21.03 -5.78 13.28
N THR A 149 20.43 -4.64 13.59
CA THR A 149 19.37 -4.05 12.74
C THR A 149 19.90 -3.73 11.34
N VAL A 150 21.10 -3.14 11.21
CA VAL A 150 21.75 -2.89 9.91
C VAL A 150 21.97 -4.18 9.15
N GLN A 151 22.42 -5.25 9.82
CA GLN A 151 22.59 -6.56 9.19
C GLN A 151 21.25 -7.12 8.67
N THR A 152 20.16 -6.98 9.43
CA THR A 152 18.85 -7.43 8.95
C THR A 152 18.34 -6.65 7.72
N ILE A 153 18.74 -5.39 7.55
CA ILE A 153 18.45 -4.61 6.34
C ILE A 153 19.13 -5.26 5.12
N ILE A 154 20.37 -5.72 5.26
CA ILE A 154 21.10 -6.43 4.21
C ILE A 154 20.45 -7.78 3.92
N ASP A 155 20.26 -8.59 4.96
CA ASP A 155 19.90 -10.00 4.83
C ASP A 155 18.46 -10.21 4.38
N ARG A 156 17.53 -9.37 4.87
CA ARG A 156 16.09 -9.52 4.63
C ARG A 156 15.55 -8.65 3.50
N LEU A 157 16.10 -7.43 3.34
CA LEU A 157 15.65 -6.51 2.32
C LEU A 157 16.52 -6.56 1.06
N GLY A 158 17.69 -7.19 1.11
CA GLY A 158 18.68 -7.17 0.03
C GLY A 158 19.16 -5.75 -0.30
N ALA A 159 19.01 -4.82 0.66
CA ALA A 159 19.31 -3.40 0.47
C ALA A 159 20.78 -3.11 0.82
N ARG A 160 21.32 -2.05 0.22
CA ARG A 160 22.68 -1.54 0.52
C ARG A 160 22.60 -0.39 1.53
N PRO A 161 22.83 -0.62 2.83
CA PRO A 161 22.81 0.45 3.82
C PRO A 161 24.06 1.31 3.72
N LEU A 162 23.90 2.64 3.86
CA LEU A 162 24.98 3.59 4.06
C LEU A 162 24.89 4.08 5.51
N VAL A 163 25.73 3.55 6.38
CA VAL A 163 25.75 3.96 7.77
C VAL A 163 26.34 5.37 7.87
N VAL A 164 25.52 6.34 8.23
CA VAL A 164 25.91 7.76 8.37
C VAL A 164 26.03 8.20 9.82
N GLN A 165 25.53 7.38 10.76
CA GLN A 165 25.62 7.59 12.20
C GLN A 165 25.92 6.28 12.93
N LEU A 166 26.58 6.42 14.08
CA LEU A 166 26.72 5.32 15.03
C LEU A 166 26.08 5.69 16.37
N PRO A 167 25.48 4.76 17.12
CA PRO A 167 24.94 5.05 18.44
C PRO A 167 26.03 5.25 19.47
N ILE A 168 25.81 6.18 20.41
CA ILE A 168 26.62 6.35 21.61
C ILE A 168 25.88 5.67 22.75
N GLY A 169 26.35 4.47 23.13
CA GLY A 169 25.67 3.60 24.07
C GLY A 169 24.48 2.88 23.46
N ALA A 170 23.82 2.08 24.27
CA ALA A 170 22.58 1.34 23.92
C ALA A 170 21.72 1.20 25.16
N GLU A 171 20.45 0.85 24.99
CA GLU A 171 19.49 0.66 26.10
C GLU A 171 19.41 1.90 27.01
N SER A 172 19.50 1.70 28.33
CA SER A 172 19.47 2.82 29.30
C SER A 172 20.62 3.81 29.12
N ASP A 173 21.73 3.34 28.53
CA ASP A 173 22.96 4.14 28.34
C ASP A 173 23.03 4.80 26.96
N PHE A 174 21.97 4.74 26.17
CA PHE A 174 21.89 5.46 24.90
C PHE A 174 21.84 6.98 25.14
N LEU A 175 22.93 7.68 24.80
CA LEU A 175 23.11 9.11 25.06
C LEU A 175 22.95 9.97 23.82
N GLY A 176 23.24 9.45 22.65
CA GLY A 176 23.28 10.23 21.42
C GLY A 176 23.84 9.44 20.25
N VAL A 177 24.35 10.16 19.26
CA VAL A 177 24.88 9.58 18.02
C VAL A 177 26.21 10.21 17.63
N VAL A 178 27.05 9.43 16.97
CA VAL A 178 28.24 9.92 16.27
C VAL A 178 27.84 10.23 14.83
N ASP A 179 28.01 11.44 14.38
CA ASP A 179 27.86 11.81 12.97
C ASP A 179 29.15 11.48 12.21
N LEU A 180 29.07 10.60 11.22
CA LEU A 180 30.23 10.13 10.46
C LEU A 180 30.69 11.09 9.36
N LEU A 181 29.89 12.10 9.03
CA LEU A 181 30.28 13.14 8.07
C LEU A 181 31.12 14.20 8.76
N GLU A 182 30.66 14.69 9.89
CA GLU A 182 31.34 15.73 10.67
C GLU A 182 32.38 15.17 11.63
N MET A 183 32.36 13.87 11.88
CA MET A 183 33.19 13.17 12.87
C MET A 183 33.08 13.82 14.25
N LYS A 184 31.85 14.04 14.70
CA LYS A 184 31.49 14.63 15.98
C LYS A 184 30.41 13.79 16.67
N ALA A 185 30.36 13.90 17.99
CA ALA A 185 29.29 13.31 18.79
C ALA A 185 28.19 14.33 19.05
N TYR A 186 26.95 13.93 18.82
CA TYR A 186 25.75 14.69 19.17
C TYR A 186 25.13 14.03 20.39
N VAL A 187 25.16 14.72 21.52
CA VAL A 187 24.74 14.19 22.83
C VAL A 187 23.60 15.03 23.36
N TRP A 188 22.50 14.38 23.72
CA TRP A 188 21.35 15.02 24.37
C TRP A 188 21.55 14.97 25.88
N PRO A 189 21.77 16.15 26.54
CA PRO A 189 21.95 16.18 27.98
C PRO A 189 20.66 15.92 28.73
N GLY A 190 20.75 15.19 29.83
CA GLY A 190 19.67 15.02 30.80
C GLY A 190 18.89 13.71 30.74
N ASP A 191 18.50 13.26 31.94
CA ASP A 191 17.48 12.23 32.11
C ASP A 191 16.11 12.84 31.85
N ALA A 192 15.29 12.14 31.05
CA ALA A 192 13.98 12.59 30.56
C ALA A 192 12.95 13.01 31.64
N LYS A 193 13.27 12.90 32.90
CA LYS A 193 12.36 13.25 34.00
C LYS A 193 12.43 14.70 34.47
N GLY A 194 13.32 15.54 33.90
CA GLY A 194 13.48 16.93 34.30
C GLY A 194 13.96 17.85 33.21
N ASP A 195 14.13 17.40 31.97
CA ASP A 195 14.57 18.25 30.88
C ASP A 195 13.41 19.13 30.37
N VAL A 196 13.45 20.41 30.75
CA VAL A 196 12.51 21.44 30.29
C VAL A 196 12.62 21.65 28.77
N SER A 197 13.77 21.30 28.16
CA SER A 197 14.00 21.46 26.72
C SER A 197 13.33 20.36 25.86
N MET A 198 12.89 19.26 26.45
CA MET A 198 12.32 18.10 25.75
C MET A 198 13.17 17.63 24.55
N GLY A 199 14.50 17.66 24.68
CA GLY A 199 15.44 17.29 23.63
C GLY A 199 15.54 18.31 22.48
N ALA A 200 15.08 19.55 22.67
CA ALA A 200 15.14 20.60 21.65
C ALA A 200 16.58 20.99 21.25
N SER A 201 17.54 20.75 22.13
CA SER A 201 18.96 21.02 21.89
C SER A 201 19.82 19.80 22.20
N TYR A 202 20.90 19.65 21.47
CA TYR A 202 21.96 18.68 21.73
C TYR A 202 23.31 19.39 21.75
N GLU A 203 24.28 18.79 22.43
CA GLU A 203 25.64 19.28 22.48
C GLU A 203 26.50 18.57 21.45
N VAL A 204 27.34 19.36 20.76
CA VAL A 204 28.34 18.82 19.84
C VAL A 204 29.63 18.63 20.61
N GLN A 205 30.10 17.40 20.66
CA GLN A 205 31.29 16.99 21.45
C GLN A 205 32.26 16.18 20.57
N GLU A 206 33.45 15.96 21.10
CA GLU A 206 34.38 14.98 20.48
C GLU A 206 33.84 13.56 20.62
N ILE A 207 34.20 12.68 19.67
CA ILE A 207 33.78 11.27 19.67
C ILE A 207 34.35 10.60 20.94
N PRO A 208 33.54 9.82 21.68
CA PRO A 208 34.05 9.02 22.79
C PRO A 208 35.23 8.12 22.37
N ALA A 209 36.24 8.05 23.19
CA ALA A 209 37.52 7.39 22.85
C ALA A 209 37.36 5.92 22.41
N ASP A 210 36.39 5.22 22.99
CA ASP A 210 36.04 3.83 22.68
C ASP A 210 35.32 3.66 21.32
N LEU A 211 34.82 4.75 20.72
CA LEU A 211 34.13 4.73 19.44
C LEU A 211 34.94 5.32 18.27
N VAL A 212 36.11 5.95 18.54
CA VAL A 212 36.90 6.63 17.50
C VAL A 212 37.32 5.68 16.38
N GLU A 213 37.93 4.55 16.72
CA GLU A 213 38.39 3.57 15.74
C GLU A 213 37.25 3.02 14.88
N LYS A 214 36.11 2.75 15.51
CA LYS A 214 34.93 2.25 14.83
C LYS A 214 34.31 3.34 13.93
N ALA A 215 34.29 4.58 14.38
CA ALA A 215 33.81 5.70 13.59
C ALA A 215 34.70 5.94 12.36
N GLU A 216 36.01 5.86 12.51
CA GLU A 216 36.95 5.98 11.38
C GLU A 216 36.76 4.87 10.37
N GLN A 217 36.57 3.63 10.81
CA GLN A 217 36.28 2.49 9.94
C GLN A 217 34.99 2.73 9.14
N TYR A 218 33.88 3.00 9.81
CA TYR A 218 32.58 3.21 9.15
C TYR A 218 32.58 4.45 8.24
N ARG A 219 33.33 5.51 8.60
CA ARG A 219 33.52 6.65 7.72
C ARG A 219 34.27 6.26 6.45
N SER A 220 35.34 5.49 6.55
CA SER A 220 36.07 5.02 5.38
C SER A 220 35.17 4.22 4.44
N GLU A 221 34.41 3.27 4.98
CA GLU A 221 33.44 2.47 4.23
C GLU A 221 32.37 3.35 3.54
N LEU A 222 31.88 4.37 4.24
CA LEU A 222 30.92 5.34 3.70
C LEU A 222 31.52 6.15 2.55
N VAL A 223 32.73 6.69 2.70
CA VAL A 223 33.40 7.50 1.69
C VAL A 223 33.71 6.67 0.44
N GLU A 224 34.17 5.43 0.61
CA GLU A 224 34.39 4.48 -0.48
C GLU A 224 33.10 4.21 -1.27
N ALA A 225 32.00 3.91 -0.56
CA ALA A 225 30.71 3.68 -1.18
C ALA A 225 30.19 4.92 -1.94
N VAL A 226 30.42 6.11 -1.40
CA VAL A 226 30.05 7.38 -2.06
C VAL A 226 30.95 7.66 -3.27
N ALA A 227 32.25 7.37 -3.20
CA ALA A 227 33.17 7.53 -4.33
C ALA A 227 32.75 6.68 -5.54
N GLU A 228 32.18 5.50 -5.33
CA GLU A 228 31.63 4.63 -6.38
C GLU A 228 30.44 5.27 -7.13
N SER A 229 29.80 6.30 -6.58
CA SER A 229 28.60 6.92 -7.18
C SER A 229 28.86 7.70 -8.48
N SER A 230 30.10 8.15 -8.72
CA SER A 230 30.47 8.82 -9.95
C SER A 230 31.97 8.69 -10.25
N GLU A 231 32.32 8.72 -11.54
CA GLU A 231 33.73 8.68 -11.99
C GLU A 231 34.53 9.85 -11.40
N GLU A 232 33.96 11.04 -11.34
CA GLU A 232 34.60 12.24 -10.80
C GLU A 232 34.97 12.09 -9.32
N LEU A 233 34.04 11.58 -8.51
CA LEU A 233 34.27 11.33 -7.08
C LEU A 233 35.28 10.20 -6.86
N MET A 234 35.26 9.18 -7.70
CA MET A 234 36.23 8.08 -7.64
C MET A 234 37.64 8.56 -7.96
N GLU A 235 37.82 9.32 -9.05
CA GLU A 235 39.13 9.89 -9.41
C GLU A 235 39.66 10.76 -8.29
N LYS A 236 38.85 11.65 -7.74
CA LYS A 236 39.24 12.52 -6.64
C LYS A 236 39.62 11.73 -5.38
N TYR A 237 38.85 10.72 -5.02
CA TYR A 237 39.14 9.88 -3.87
C TYR A 237 40.47 9.10 -4.04
N LEU A 238 40.75 8.61 -5.25
CA LEU A 238 42.00 7.93 -5.55
C LEU A 238 43.22 8.87 -5.53
N GLU A 239 43.05 10.14 -5.92
CA GLU A 239 44.12 11.12 -5.94
C GLU A 239 44.39 11.77 -4.59
N GLU A 240 43.32 12.19 -3.89
CA GLU A 240 43.41 12.98 -2.65
C GLU A 240 43.23 12.10 -1.37
N GLY A 241 42.63 10.91 -1.49
CA GLY A 241 42.35 10.01 -0.37
C GLY A 241 41.16 10.42 0.49
N GLU A 242 40.53 11.58 0.20
CA GLU A 242 39.40 12.11 0.96
C GLU A 242 38.40 12.82 0.03
N LEU A 243 37.13 12.91 0.49
CA LEU A 243 36.08 13.73 -0.07
C LEU A 243 35.62 14.77 0.94
N THR A 244 35.22 15.95 0.46
CA THR A 244 34.64 16.98 1.33
C THR A 244 33.22 16.61 1.76
N ILE A 245 32.75 17.15 2.89
CA ILE A 245 31.39 16.90 3.41
C ILE A 245 30.30 17.20 2.37
N PRO A 246 30.34 18.34 1.61
CA PRO A 246 29.36 18.59 0.55
C PRO A 246 29.38 17.54 -0.56
N GLU A 247 30.55 17.03 -0.95
CA GLU A 247 30.69 15.96 -1.94
C GLU A 247 30.13 14.64 -1.45
N ILE A 248 30.39 14.30 -0.18
CA ILE A 248 29.82 13.10 0.46
C ILE A 248 28.30 13.21 0.47
N LYS A 249 27.75 14.33 0.90
CA LYS A 249 26.29 14.56 0.91
C LYS A 249 25.68 14.47 -0.49
N ALA A 250 26.30 15.07 -1.47
CA ALA A 250 25.85 15.02 -2.87
C ALA A 250 25.86 13.58 -3.42
N GLY A 251 26.92 12.83 -3.16
CA GLY A 251 27.03 11.44 -3.57
C GLY A 251 26.01 10.52 -2.87
N ILE A 252 25.81 10.67 -1.56
CA ILE A 252 24.77 9.96 -0.84
C ILE A 252 23.39 10.26 -1.47
N ARG A 253 23.08 11.54 -1.70
CA ARG A 253 21.81 11.96 -2.32
C ARG A 253 21.61 11.32 -3.69
N GLN A 254 22.66 11.28 -4.51
CA GLN A 254 22.61 10.64 -5.84
C GLN A 254 22.27 9.15 -5.73
N LEU A 255 22.93 8.42 -4.84
CA LEU A 255 22.67 7.00 -4.60
C LEU A 255 21.24 6.75 -4.06
N VAL A 256 20.76 7.62 -3.19
CA VAL A 256 19.40 7.54 -2.63
C VAL A 256 18.34 7.77 -3.72
N ILE A 257 18.50 8.80 -4.53
CA ILE A 257 17.57 9.13 -5.64
C ILE A 257 17.56 8.02 -6.68
N ALA A 258 18.73 7.41 -6.96
CA ALA A 258 18.83 6.25 -7.84
C ALA A 258 18.27 4.95 -7.26
N GLY A 259 17.93 4.92 -5.97
CA GLY A 259 17.46 3.71 -5.28
C GLY A 259 18.54 2.64 -5.05
N GLU A 260 19.82 3.00 -5.17
CA GLU A 260 20.95 2.07 -5.09
C GLU A 260 21.48 1.86 -3.67
N ALA A 261 21.29 2.86 -2.79
CA ALA A 261 21.73 2.79 -1.42
C ALA A 261 20.86 3.64 -0.48
N PHE A 262 20.85 3.29 0.80
CA PHE A 262 19.94 3.85 1.79
C PHE A 262 20.70 4.30 3.05
N PRO A 263 20.76 5.59 3.36
CA PRO A 263 21.36 6.12 4.58
C PRO A 263 20.69 5.53 5.82
N VAL A 264 21.48 5.13 6.80
CA VAL A 264 21.01 4.58 8.07
C VAL A 264 21.40 5.52 9.21
N LEU A 265 20.39 6.03 9.90
CA LEU A 265 20.50 6.84 11.10
C LEU A 265 19.95 6.07 12.29
N CYS A 266 20.21 6.54 13.49
CA CYS A 266 19.69 5.93 14.70
C CYS A 266 19.23 6.97 15.74
N GLY A 267 18.38 6.54 16.66
CA GLY A 267 17.86 7.39 17.71
C GLY A 267 16.84 6.70 18.60
N SER A 268 16.23 7.51 19.46
CA SER A 268 15.06 7.13 20.24
C SER A 268 14.06 8.29 20.20
N ALA A 269 13.01 8.14 19.43
CA ALA A 269 11.94 9.14 19.36
C ALA A 269 11.28 9.32 20.73
N PHE A 270 11.07 8.24 21.49
CA PHE A 270 10.51 8.27 22.83
C PHE A 270 11.37 9.09 23.82
N LYS A 271 12.68 8.97 23.73
CA LYS A 271 13.64 9.75 24.57
C LYS A 271 14.01 11.09 23.96
N ASN A 272 13.39 11.50 22.88
CA ASN A 272 13.65 12.77 22.18
C ASN A 272 15.11 12.91 21.68
N ARG A 273 15.72 11.82 21.21
CA ARG A 273 17.12 11.77 20.76
C ARG A 273 17.24 11.33 19.31
N GLY A 274 17.95 12.06 18.49
CA GLY A 274 18.27 11.70 17.10
C GLY A 274 17.26 12.14 16.04
N VAL A 275 16.15 12.79 16.40
CA VAL A 275 15.10 13.19 15.44
C VAL A 275 15.53 14.41 14.60
N GLN A 276 16.20 15.38 15.17
CA GLN A 276 16.66 16.56 14.45
C GLN A 276 17.69 16.20 13.35
N PRO A 277 18.72 15.37 13.61
CA PRO A 277 19.60 14.88 12.55
C PRO A 277 18.87 14.08 11.47
N MET A 278 17.81 13.35 11.81
CA MET A 278 16.95 12.67 10.83
C MET A 278 16.22 13.68 9.94
N LEU A 279 15.69 14.77 10.50
CA LEU A 279 15.08 15.85 9.71
C LEU A 279 16.09 16.52 8.77
N ASP A 280 17.33 16.71 9.23
CA ASP A 280 18.42 17.19 8.37
C ASP A 280 18.69 16.21 7.22
N ALA A 281 18.71 14.91 7.48
CA ALA A 281 18.88 13.87 6.47
C ALA A 281 17.74 13.83 5.45
N VAL A 282 16.49 14.08 5.87
CA VAL A 282 15.34 14.22 4.95
C VAL A 282 15.60 15.33 3.93
N ILE A 283 16.12 16.48 4.37
CA ILE A 283 16.41 17.60 3.47
C ILE A 283 17.63 17.30 2.60
N ASP A 284 18.69 16.73 3.19
CA ASP A 284 19.97 16.53 2.51
C ASP A 284 19.91 15.38 1.47
N TYR A 285 19.18 14.31 1.75
CA TYR A 285 19.26 13.06 0.97
C TYR A 285 18.00 12.69 0.19
N LEU A 286 16.80 13.08 0.65
CA LEU A 286 15.57 12.76 -0.06
C LEU A 286 15.31 13.74 -1.20
N PRO A 287 14.68 13.28 -2.30
CA PRO A 287 14.44 14.13 -3.47
C PRO A 287 13.41 15.22 -3.22
N SER A 288 13.53 16.30 -3.96
CA SER A 288 12.49 17.30 -4.19
C SER A 288 11.57 16.86 -5.34
N PRO A 289 10.43 17.51 -5.58
CA PRO A 289 9.60 17.25 -6.75
C PRO A 289 10.32 17.42 -8.09
N LEU A 290 11.45 18.14 -8.12
CA LEU A 290 12.26 18.36 -9.32
C LEU A 290 13.31 17.27 -9.58
N ASP A 291 13.62 16.47 -8.56
CA ASP A 291 14.63 15.39 -8.66
C ASP A 291 14.00 14.06 -9.09
N VAL A 292 12.68 13.93 -9.02
CA VAL A 292 11.96 12.73 -9.44
C VAL A 292 11.61 12.82 -10.93
N PRO A 293 11.44 11.69 -11.63
CA PRO A 293 11.04 11.70 -13.03
C PRO A 293 9.73 12.46 -13.27
N ASP A 294 9.62 13.08 -14.43
CA ASP A 294 8.39 13.71 -14.87
C ASP A 294 7.24 12.70 -14.90
N VAL A 295 6.05 13.13 -14.48
CA VAL A 295 4.90 12.22 -14.43
C VAL A 295 4.44 11.87 -15.85
N VAL A 296 4.22 10.59 -16.09
CA VAL A 296 3.73 10.05 -17.36
C VAL A 296 2.26 9.64 -17.21
N GLY A 297 1.49 9.96 -18.21
CA GLY A 297 0.10 9.53 -18.34
C GLY A 297 -0.24 9.16 -19.78
N SER A 298 -1.48 8.84 -20.04
CA SER A 298 -2.00 8.54 -21.36
C SER A 298 -3.02 9.58 -21.82
N ASN A 299 -3.19 9.69 -23.14
CA ASN A 299 -4.27 10.50 -23.70
C ASN A 299 -5.61 9.77 -23.50
N PRO A 300 -6.63 10.41 -22.89
CA PRO A 300 -7.94 9.75 -22.69
C PRO A 300 -8.62 9.26 -23.98
N SER A 301 -8.27 9.85 -25.11
CA SER A 301 -8.82 9.47 -26.43
C SER A 301 -7.99 8.42 -27.15
N ASN A 302 -6.76 8.18 -26.71
CA ASN A 302 -5.83 7.20 -27.30
C ASN A 302 -4.84 6.72 -26.21
N GLU A 303 -5.14 5.63 -25.57
CA GLU A 303 -4.36 5.10 -24.43
C GLU A 303 -2.91 4.73 -24.79
N GLU A 304 -2.62 4.46 -26.06
CA GLU A 304 -1.25 4.17 -26.54
C GLU A 304 -0.38 5.43 -26.58
N GLU A 305 -0.99 6.63 -26.67
CA GLU A 305 -0.28 7.89 -26.69
C GLU A 305 0.12 8.32 -25.27
N LYS A 306 1.40 8.21 -24.97
CA LYS A 306 1.96 8.65 -23.68
C LYS A 306 2.22 10.16 -23.68
N LEU A 307 1.77 10.80 -22.61
CA LEU A 307 1.92 12.23 -22.36
C LEU A 307 2.75 12.43 -21.08
N THR A 308 3.62 13.42 -21.10
CA THR A 308 4.47 13.75 -19.94
C THR A 308 4.15 15.14 -19.43
N ARG A 309 4.23 15.35 -18.11
CA ARG A 309 4.09 16.64 -17.44
C ARG A 309 5.26 16.86 -16.49
N LYS A 310 5.87 18.06 -16.60
CA LYS A 310 6.94 18.49 -15.70
C LYS A 310 6.37 19.09 -14.42
N ALA A 311 7.12 18.99 -13.34
CA ALA A 311 6.78 19.65 -12.07
C ALA A 311 7.01 21.16 -12.16
N SER A 312 6.15 21.86 -12.88
CA SER A 312 6.21 23.31 -13.11
C SER A 312 4.80 23.92 -13.07
N ALA A 313 4.69 25.13 -12.52
CA ALA A 313 3.45 25.90 -12.53
C ALA A 313 3.03 26.35 -13.92
N ASP A 314 3.96 26.44 -14.88
CA ASP A 314 3.70 26.85 -16.25
C ASP A 314 3.13 25.76 -17.15
N GLU A 315 3.16 24.52 -16.68
CA GLU A 315 2.59 23.35 -17.37
C GLU A 315 1.05 23.30 -17.22
N PRO A 316 0.33 22.59 -18.09
CA PRO A 316 -1.08 22.33 -17.90
C PRO A 316 -1.35 21.59 -16.58
N PHE A 317 -2.40 21.95 -15.87
CA PHE A 317 -2.76 21.35 -14.59
C PHE A 317 -3.00 19.84 -14.71
N ALA A 318 -2.35 19.07 -13.86
CA ALA A 318 -2.62 17.65 -13.67
C ALA A 318 -2.36 17.25 -12.21
N ALA A 319 -3.31 16.55 -11.62
CA ALA A 319 -3.27 16.08 -10.24
C ALA A 319 -3.91 14.70 -10.12
N LEU A 320 -3.45 13.93 -9.14
CA LEU A 320 -4.00 12.63 -8.78
C LEU A 320 -4.76 12.73 -7.46
N ALA A 321 -6.03 12.33 -7.46
CA ALA A 321 -6.82 12.15 -6.25
C ALA A 321 -6.44 10.81 -5.61
N PHE A 322 -5.55 10.83 -4.62
CA PHE A 322 -5.04 9.60 -4.03
C PHE A 322 -5.79 9.14 -2.79
N LYS A 323 -6.60 10.02 -2.19
CA LYS A 323 -7.43 9.69 -1.04
C LYS A 323 -8.69 10.53 -1.02
N VAL A 324 -9.80 9.89 -0.72
CA VAL A 324 -11.09 10.53 -0.43
C VAL A 324 -11.47 10.20 1.01
N ALA A 325 -11.93 11.18 1.75
CA ALA A 325 -12.37 11.01 3.13
C ALA A 325 -13.73 11.70 3.35
N ALA A 326 -14.61 11.09 4.14
CA ALA A 326 -15.85 11.74 4.57
C ALA A 326 -15.51 12.83 5.59
N HIS A 327 -16.11 14.01 5.41
CA HIS A 327 -15.91 15.13 6.32
C HIS A 327 -17.26 15.56 6.93
N PRO A 328 -17.33 15.76 8.26
CA PRO A 328 -18.62 16.03 8.94
C PRO A 328 -19.37 17.25 8.40
N PHE A 329 -18.65 18.29 7.96
CA PHE A 329 -19.25 19.56 7.51
C PHE A 329 -19.30 19.72 5.99
N TYR A 330 -18.31 19.17 5.27
CA TYR A 330 -18.17 19.39 3.82
C TYR A 330 -18.62 18.21 2.97
N GLY A 331 -18.98 17.10 3.60
CA GLY A 331 -19.38 15.86 2.95
C GLY A 331 -18.18 15.04 2.47
N GLN A 332 -17.47 15.49 1.44
CA GLN A 332 -16.30 14.81 0.88
C GLN A 332 -15.10 15.75 0.83
N LEU A 333 -13.98 15.25 1.31
CA LEU A 333 -12.66 15.87 1.23
C LEU A 333 -11.78 15.01 0.35
N THR A 334 -11.24 15.58 -0.74
CA THR A 334 -10.40 14.86 -1.71
C THR A 334 -8.96 15.31 -1.58
N TYR A 335 -8.06 14.42 -1.17
CA TYR A 335 -6.64 14.67 -1.12
C TYR A 335 -6.03 14.47 -2.49
N THR A 336 -5.26 15.46 -2.94
CA THR A 336 -4.66 15.48 -4.28
C THR A 336 -3.17 15.75 -4.22
N ARG A 337 -2.40 15.01 -5.02
CA ARG A 337 -1.03 15.36 -5.38
C ARG A 337 -1.05 16.12 -6.70
N VAL A 338 -0.59 17.36 -6.70
CA VAL A 338 -0.46 18.17 -7.93
C VAL A 338 0.90 17.89 -8.56
N TYR A 339 0.90 17.34 -9.77
CA TYR A 339 2.11 17.03 -10.51
C TYR A 339 2.55 18.15 -11.43
N SER A 340 1.61 18.90 -12.01
CA SER A 340 1.91 20.01 -12.92
C SER A 340 0.85 21.11 -12.85
N GLY A 341 1.23 22.32 -13.24
CA GLY A 341 0.33 23.43 -13.37
C GLY A 341 -0.17 24.03 -12.07
N VAL A 342 -1.19 24.84 -12.19
CA VAL A 342 -1.85 25.56 -11.10
C VAL A 342 -3.36 25.41 -11.26
N ALA A 343 -4.07 25.27 -10.16
CA ALA A 343 -5.52 25.34 -10.12
C ALA A 343 -5.99 26.20 -8.96
N ALA A 344 -7.02 27.03 -9.19
CA ALA A 344 -7.57 27.96 -8.20
C ALA A 344 -8.92 27.50 -7.66
N GLN A 345 -9.29 28.02 -6.51
CA GLN A 345 -10.61 27.87 -5.96
C GLN A 345 -11.68 28.38 -6.96
N GLY A 346 -12.72 27.60 -7.17
CA GLY A 346 -13.78 27.90 -8.12
C GLY A 346 -13.50 27.52 -9.58
N GLN A 347 -12.29 27.06 -9.90
CA GLN A 347 -11.91 26.64 -11.24
C GLN A 347 -12.60 25.34 -11.64
N GLN A 348 -12.93 25.21 -12.92
CA GLN A 348 -13.42 23.97 -13.52
C GLN A 348 -12.24 23.10 -13.93
N VAL A 349 -12.26 21.84 -13.52
CA VAL A 349 -11.28 20.81 -13.90
C VAL A 349 -12.00 19.64 -14.55
N LEU A 350 -11.27 18.85 -15.31
CA LEU A 350 -11.74 17.60 -15.91
C LEU A 350 -11.28 16.43 -15.03
N ASN A 351 -12.21 15.63 -14.53
CA ASN A 351 -11.93 14.28 -14.09
C ASN A 351 -11.81 13.41 -15.35
N SER A 352 -10.58 13.22 -15.81
CA SER A 352 -10.30 12.55 -17.10
C SER A 352 -10.52 11.04 -17.04
N THR A 353 -10.41 10.44 -15.85
CA THR A 353 -10.70 9.01 -15.64
C THR A 353 -12.18 8.70 -15.91
N LYS A 354 -13.07 9.61 -15.54
CA LYS A 354 -14.53 9.45 -15.68
C LYS A 354 -15.12 10.29 -16.82
N GLY A 355 -14.33 11.14 -17.47
CA GLY A 355 -14.78 12.04 -18.52
C GLY A 355 -15.74 13.15 -18.04
N LYS A 356 -15.74 13.48 -16.75
CA LYS A 356 -16.65 14.45 -16.14
C LYS A 356 -15.95 15.75 -15.77
N LYS A 357 -16.61 16.89 -16.02
CA LYS A 357 -16.14 18.19 -15.55
C LYS A 357 -16.66 18.47 -14.15
N GLU A 358 -15.77 18.86 -13.26
CA GLU A 358 -16.07 19.19 -11.87
C GLU A 358 -15.54 20.57 -11.52
N ARG A 359 -16.06 21.15 -10.46
CA ARG A 359 -15.64 22.46 -9.97
C ARG A 359 -15.01 22.35 -8.61
N ILE A 360 -13.76 22.82 -8.47
CA ILE A 360 -13.10 22.94 -7.19
C ILE A 360 -13.85 23.92 -6.31
N GLY A 361 -14.31 23.49 -5.14
CA GLY A 361 -14.96 24.35 -4.15
C GLY A 361 -13.92 25.14 -3.37
N LYS A 362 -13.55 24.68 -2.18
CA LYS A 362 -12.46 25.24 -1.38
C LYS A 362 -11.24 24.35 -1.44
N LEU A 363 -10.09 24.95 -1.19
CA LEU A 363 -8.79 24.30 -1.17
C LEU A 363 -8.14 24.47 0.20
N PHE A 364 -7.47 23.43 0.69
CA PHE A 364 -6.84 23.41 1.99
C PHE A 364 -5.44 22.81 1.95
N GLN A 365 -4.52 23.42 2.66
CA GLN A 365 -3.31 22.76 3.12
C GLN A 365 -3.61 22.11 4.47
N MET A 366 -3.33 20.82 4.58
CA MET A 366 -3.71 20.03 5.75
C MET A 366 -2.62 20.03 6.83
N HIS A 367 -3.05 20.12 8.08
CA HIS A 367 -2.22 19.86 9.26
C HIS A 367 -2.96 18.84 10.14
N SER A 368 -2.81 17.57 9.81
CA SER A 368 -3.58 16.48 10.39
C SER A 368 -5.10 16.70 10.16
N ASN A 369 -5.87 17.02 11.19
CA ASN A 369 -7.31 17.31 11.13
C ASN A 369 -7.66 18.81 11.02
N LYS A 370 -6.64 19.69 10.93
CA LYS A 370 -6.84 21.14 10.76
C LYS A 370 -6.69 21.51 9.29
N GLU A 371 -7.63 22.31 8.82
CA GLU A 371 -7.72 22.78 7.45
C GLU A 371 -7.28 24.23 7.36
N ASN A 372 -6.17 24.49 6.68
CA ASN A 372 -5.72 25.86 6.40
C ASN A 372 -6.11 26.23 4.97
N PRO A 373 -7.02 27.20 4.78
CA PRO A 373 -7.49 27.56 3.44
C PRO A 373 -6.37 28.17 2.61
N VAL A 374 -6.30 27.76 1.34
CA VAL A 374 -5.45 28.35 0.31
C VAL A 374 -6.31 28.77 -0.87
N GLU A 375 -5.87 29.75 -1.66
CA GLU A 375 -6.61 30.24 -2.82
C GLU A 375 -6.33 29.45 -4.09
N GLU A 376 -5.10 28.93 -4.20
CA GLU A 376 -4.64 28.12 -5.32
C GLU A 376 -3.76 26.97 -4.88
N ILE A 377 -3.64 25.97 -5.74
CA ILE A 377 -2.75 24.82 -5.58
C ILE A 377 -1.79 24.76 -6.77
N THR A 378 -0.56 24.38 -6.52
CA THR A 378 0.50 24.36 -7.53
C THR A 378 1.25 23.04 -7.55
N ALA A 379 1.92 22.79 -8.68
CA ALA A 379 2.78 21.61 -8.89
C ALA A 379 3.72 21.34 -7.71
N GLY A 380 3.95 20.08 -7.43
CA GLY A 380 4.90 19.61 -6.43
C GLY A 380 4.34 19.49 -5.01
N HIS A 381 3.09 19.85 -4.75
CA HIS A 381 2.49 19.85 -3.41
C HIS A 381 1.31 18.90 -3.25
N ILE A 382 0.94 18.68 -2.00
CA ILE A 382 -0.21 17.87 -1.57
C ILE A 382 -1.24 18.79 -0.93
N TYR A 383 -2.49 18.72 -1.41
CA TYR A 383 -3.59 19.54 -0.93
C TYR A 383 -4.86 18.73 -0.77
N ALA A 384 -5.82 19.29 -0.05
CA ALA A 384 -7.18 18.77 0.01
C ALA A 384 -8.16 19.73 -0.65
N ALA A 385 -9.13 19.19 -1.37
CA ALA A 385 -10.16 19.94 -2.07
C ALA A 385 -11.56 19.46 -1.68
N ILE A 386 -12.51 20.37 -1.64
CA ILE A 386 -13.95 20.07 -1.53
C ILE A 386 -14.67 20.48 -2.79
N GLY A 387 -15.87 19.91 -2.99
CA GLY A 387 -16.72 20.22 -4.17
C GLY A 387 -16.59 19.24 -5.32
N LEU A 388 -15.66 18.29 -5.23
CA LEU A 388 -15.43 17.22 -6.21
C LEU A 388 -16.36 16.03 -5.88
N LYS A 389 -17.57 16.03 -6.43
CA LYS A 389 -18.62 15.08 -6.04
C LYS A 389 -18.50 13.70 -6.70
N ASP A 390 -17.99 13.68 -7.91
CA ASP A 390 -17.85 12.45 -8.72
C ASP A 390 -16.46 11.84 -8.62
N THR A 391 -15.50 12.57 -8.04
CA THR A 391 -14.10 12.12 -7.91
C THR A 391 -13.98 11.06 -6.81
N THR A 392 -13.34 9.95 -7.15
CA THR A 392 -12.98 8.86 -6.24
C THR A 392 -11.47 8.68 -6.18
N THR A 393 -11.02 7.84 -5.28
CA THR A 393 -9.58 7.53 -5.14
C THR A 393 -9.04 6.89 -6.42
N GLY A 394 -7.92 7.41 -6.92
CA GLY A 394 -7.27 6.98 -8.16
C GLY A 394 -7.63 7.83 -9.38
N ASP A 395 -8.62 8.72 -9.28
CA ASP A 395 -9.02 9.58 -10.40
C ASP A 395 -7.99 10.67 -10.69
N THR A 396 -7.83 11.00 -11.96
CA THR A 396 -7.01 12.12 -12.43
C THR A 396 -7.85 13.37 -12.62
N LEU A 397 -7.38 14.49 -12.08
CA LEU A 397 -7.94 15.83 -12.31
C LEU A 397 -6.96 16.62 -13.18
N CYS A 398 -7.44 17.20 -14.26
CA CYS A 398 -6.58 17.93 -15.20
C CYS A 398 -7.24 19.13 -15.82
N ASP A 399 -6.45 19.92 -16.56
CA ASP A 399 -6.94 20.98 -17.42
C ASP A 399 -7.83 20.39 -18.53
N PRO A 400 -9.09 20.85 -18.68
CA PRO A 400 -9.98 20.39 -19.75
C PRO A 400 -9.43 20.60 -21.17
N ALA A 401 -8.55 21.59 -21.35
CA ALA A 401 -7.94 21.87 -22.66
C ALA A 401 -6.76 20.92 -23.00
N HIS A 402 -6.14 20.34 -21.99
CA HIS A 402 -4.98 19.45 -22.12
C HIS A 402 -5.20 18.16 -21.32
N PRO A 403 -6.14 17.31 -21.74
CA PRO A 403 -6.53 16.14 -20.97
C PRO A 403 -5.39 15.10 -20.90
N ILE A 404 -5.22 14.53 -19.73
CA ILE A 404 -4.30 13.43 -19.44
C ILE A 404 -4.93 12.51 -18.41
N VAL A 405 -4.72 11.20 -18.52
CA VAL A 405 -5.00 10.22 -17.47
C VAL A 405 -3.66 9.76 -16.92
N LEU A 406 -3.41 10.07 -15.66
CA LEU A 406 -2.24 9.54 -14.95
C LEU A 406 -2.47 8.05 -14.71
N GLU A 407 -1.38 7.30 -14.56
CA GLU A 407 -1.46 5.85 -14.32
C GLU A 407 -2.40 5.54 -13.16
N SER A 408 -3.38 4.69 -13.41
CA SER A 408 -4.37 4.31 -12.41
C SER A 408 -3.75 3.38 -11.35
N MET A 409 -4.14 3.57 -10.10
CA MET A 409 -3.80 2.64 -9.04
C MET A 409 -4.62 1.35 -9.22
N THR A 410 -3.96 0.20 -9.20
CA THR A 410 -4.62 -1.11 -9.16
C THR A 410 -4.81 -1.52 -7.71
N PHE A 411 -6.00 -1.95 -7.36
CA PHE A 411 -6.32 -2.39 -6.01
C PHE A 411 -6.56 -3.90 -5.99
N PRO A 412 -6.06 -4.62 -4.98
CA PRO A 412 -6.31 -6.04 -4.86
C PRO A 412 -7.78 -6.33 -4.53
N ASP A 413 -8.26 -7.47 -4.97
CA ASP A 413 -9.58 -7.96 -4.61
C ASP A 413 -9.65 -8.34 -3.12
N PRO A 414 -10.81 -8.19 -2.48
CA PRO A 414 -11.03 -8.66 -1.13
C PRO A 414 -10.75 -10.15 -0.97
N VAL A 415 -10.20 -10.52 0.18
CA VAL A 415 -9.85 -11.91 0.49
C VAL A 415 -10.81 -12.57 1.48
N ILE A 416 -11.59 -11.76 2.23
CA ILE A 416 -12.65 -12.26 3.13
C ILE A 416 -13.94 -11.46 2.95
N PHE A 417 -15.07 -12.10 3.27
CA PHE A 417 -16.40 -11.50 3.27
C PHE A 417 -17.11 -11.76 4.59
N VAL A 418 -17.97 -10.82 4.95
CA VAL A 418 -18.85 -10.92 6.14
C VAL A 418 -20.25 -10.49 5.74
N ALA A 419 -21.25 -11.29 6.09
CA ALA A 419 -22.64 -10.88 5.93
C ALA A 419 -23.01 -9.84 7.01
N ILE A 420 -23.69 -8.79 6.62
CA ILE A 420 -24.15 -7.72 7.51
C ILE A 420 -25.65 -7.50 7.35
N GLU A 421 -26.39 -7.50 8.47
CA GLU A 421 -27.82 -7.29 8.48
C GLU A 421 -28.21 -6.13 9.40
N PRO A 422 -28.95 -5.13 8.93
CA PRO A 422 -29.43 -4.05 9.77
C PRO A 422 -30.45 -4.59 10.79
N LYS A 423 -30.39 -4.12 12.03
CA LYS A 423 -31.34 -4.56 13.09
C LYS A 423 -32.75 -4.01 12.88
N THR A 424 -32.89 -2.85 12.27
CA THR A 424 -34.17 -2.18 12.03
C THR A 424 -34.25 -1.61 10.62
N LYS A 425 -35.46 -1.28 10.15
CA LYS A 425 -35.64 -0.58 8.85
C LYS A 425 -34.95 0.79 8.81
N GLY A 426 -34.89 1.51 9.94
CA GLY A 426 -34.16 2.78 10.01
C GLY A 426 -32.65 2.60 9.92
N ASP A 427 -32.11 1.47 10.39
CA ASP A 427 -30.69 1.13 10.24
C ASP A 427 -30.34 0.75 8.80
N GLN A 428 -31.30 0.25 8.01
CA GLN A 428 -31.07 -0.10 6.62
C GLN A 428 -30.71 1.13 5.76
N GLU A 429 -31.42 2.24 5.94
CA GLU A 429 -31.13 3.50 5.22
C GLU A 429 -29.78 4.08 5.64
N LYS A 430 -29.49 4.06 6.94
CA LYS A 430 -28.19 4.50 7.47
C LYS A 430 -27.06 3.61 6.97
N MET A 431 -27.26 2.29 6.94
CA MET A 431 -26.29 1.30 6.47
C MET A 431 -25.99 1.53 4.98
N SER A 432 -27.00 1.75 4.14
CA SER A 432 -26.80 2.05 2.72
C SER A 432 -25.98 3.33 2.51
N THR A 433 -26.25 4.37 3.30
CA THR A 433 -25.50 5.63 3.28
C THR A 433 -24.06 5.42 3.76
N ALA A 434 -23.86 4.67 4.84
CA ALA A 434 -22.54 4.35 5.38
C ALA A 434 -21.71 3.56 4.37
N ILE A 435 -22.27 2.50 3.81
CA ILE A 435 -21.64 1.67 2.78
C ILE A 435 -21.19 2.51 1.59
N GLN A 436 -22.07 3.36 1.05
CA GLN A 436 -21.76 4.21 -0.10
C GLN A 436 -20.56 5.14 0.20
N LYS A 437 -20.53 5.75 1.37
CA LYS A 437 -19.44 6.66 1.76
C LYS A 437 -18.14 5.89 2.02
N LEU A 438 -18.19 4.79 2.74
CA LEU A 438 -17.00 3.97 3.04
C LEU A 438 -16.40 3.33 1.79
N SER A 439 -17.23 2.86 0.83
CA SER A 439 -16.73 2.37 -0.46
C SER A 439 -16.11 3.46 -1.33
N ALA A 440 -16.55 4.72 -1.19
CA ALA A 440 -15.92 5.84 -1.89
C ALA A 440 -14.56 6.21 -1.29
N GLU A 441 -14.38 5.99 0.02
CA GLU A 441 -13.11 6.19 0.71
C GLU A 441 -12.10 5.08 0.44
N ASP A 442 -12.58 3.84 0.49
CA ASP A 442 -11.75 2.63 0.41
C ASP A 442 -12.17 1.72 -0.76
N PRO A 443 -11.42 1.73 -1.86
CA PRO A 443 -11.73 0.91 -3.04
C PRO A 443 -11.55 -0.60 -2.82
N THR A 444 -10.89 -1.05 -1.73
CA THR A 444 -10.79 -2.47 -1.37
C THR A 444 -11.93 -2.94 -0.50
N PHE A 445 -12.74 -2.03 -0.01
CA PHE A 445 -14.00 -2.34 0.64
C PHE A 445 -15.08 -2.52 -0.43
N THR A 446 -15.52 -3.74 -0.62
CA THR A 446 -16.55 -4.09 -1.59
C THR A 446 -17.85 -4.49 -0.92
N VAL A 447 -18.93 -4.32 -1.65
CA VAL A 447 -20.27 -4.69 -1.18
C VAL A 447 -21.00 -5.44 -2.29
N SER A 448 -21.54 -6.58 -1.94
CA SER A 448 -22.36 -7.41 -2.83
C SER A 448 -23.65 -7.83 -2.13
N LEU A 449 -24.67 -8.06 -2.93
CA LEU A 449 -25.90 -8.70 -2.47
C LEU A 449 -25.79 -10.17 -2.83
N ASN A 450 -25.85 -11.03 -1.84
CA ASN A 450 -25.96 -12.45 -2.05
C ASN A 450 -27.38 -12.78 -2.55
N GLU A 451 -27.50 -13.13 -3.83
CA GLU A 451 -28.82 -13.37 -4.47
C GLU A 451 -29.54 -14.60 -3.90
N GLU A 452 -28.81 -15.57 -3.34
CA GLU A 452 -29.38 -16.78 -2.77
C GLU A 452 -29.95 -16.53 -1.36
N THR A 453 -29.20 -15.79 -0.54
CA THR A 453 -29.60 -15.53 0.86
C THR A 453 -30.32 -14.21 1.05
N GLY A 454 -30.23 -13.29 0.08
CA GLY A 454 -30.72 -11.92 0.19
C GLY A 454 -29.93 -11.05 1.18
N GLN A 455 -28.79 -11.54 1.68
CA GLN A 455 -27.95 -10.83 2.63
C GLN A 455 -26.98 -9.88 1.92
N THR A 456 -26.71 -8.75 2.54
CA THR A 456 -25.63 -7.85 2.11
C THR A 456 -24.32 -8.40 2.65
N GLU A 457 -23.37 -8.65 1.75
CA GLU A 457 -22.01 -9.09 2.08
C GLU A 457 -21.05 -7.92 1.88
N ILE A 458 -20.17 -7.72 2.85
CA ILE A 458 -19.07 -6.75 2.79
C ILE A 458 -17.74 -7.50 2.68
N GLY A 459 -16.91 -7.09 1.74
CA GLY A 459 -15.59 -7.69 1.48
C GLY A 459 -14.45 -6.78 1.89
N GLY A 460 -13.35 -7.37 2.35
CA GLY A 460 -12.17 -6.63 2.77
C GLY A 460 -10.88 -7.47 2.73
N MET A 461 -9.78 -6.83 3.10
CA MET A 461 -8.43 -7.40 3.02
C MET A 461 -8.05 -8.27 4.22
N GLY A 462 -8.84 -8.26 5.29
CA GLY A 462 -8.60 -9.04 6.50
C GLY A 462 -9.67 -8.82 7.56
N GLU A 463 -9.62 -9.61 8.64
CA GLU A 463 -10.58 -9.51 9.75
C GLU A 463 -10.56 -8.13 10.41
N LEU A 464 -9.35 -7.61 10.68
CA LEU A 464 -9.21 -6.30 11.30
C LEU A 464 -9.77 -5.18 10.40
N HIS A 465 -9.57 -5.27 9.09
CA HIS A 465 -10.12 -4.31 8.14
C HIS A 465 -11.65 -4.27 8.22
N LEU A 466 -12.32 -5.42 8.17
CA LEU A 466 -13.78 -5.50 8.26
C LEU A 466 -14.30 -5.09 9.63
N ASP A 467 -13.63 -5.45 10.72
CA ASP A 467 -13.97 -5.02 12.08
C ASP A 467 -13.98 -3.49 12.20
N ILE A 468 -12.98 -2.84 11.62
CA ILE A 468 -12.87 -1.38 11.64
C ILE A 468 -14.00 -0.75 10.81
N ILE A 469 -14.28 -1.29 9.63
CA ILE A 469 -15.39 -0.81 8.80
C ILE A 469 -16.74 -0.91 9.55
N VAL A 470 -17.01 -2.05 10.17
CA VAL A 470 -18.24 -2.25 10.95
C VAL A 470 -18.31 -1.30 12.14
N ASP A 471 -17.22 -1.12 12.86
CA ASP A 471 -17.16 -0.21 14.00
C ASP A 471 -17.31 1.27 13.54
N ARG A 472 -16.77 1.66 12.39
CA ARG A 472 -17.02 2.96 11.77
C ARG A 472 -18.49 3.16 11.42
N MET A 473 -19.15 2.15 10.84
CA MET A 473 -20.59 2.21 10.56
C MET A 473 -21.38 2.49 11.85
N LYS A 474 -21.01 1.86 12.95
CA LYS A 474 -21.66 2.05 14.25
C LYS A 474 -21.38 3.43 14.85
N ARG A 475 -20.12 3.86 14.90
CA ARG A 475 -19.71 5.11 15.58
C ARG A 475 -20.04 6.36 14.78
N GLU A 476 -19.71 6.36 13.50
CA GLU A 476 -19.84 7.55 12.63
C GLU A 476 -21.27 7.69 12.06
N PHE A 477 -21.85 6.56 11.64
CA PHE A 477 -23.16 6.56 10.94
C PHE A 477 -24.32 6.10 11.82
N LYS A 478 -24.06 5.69 13.08
CA LYS A 478 -25.07 5.20 14.02
C LYS A 478 -25.89 4.04 13.46
N VAL A 479 -25.22 3.11 12.76
CA VAL A 479 -25.82 1.88 12.23
C VAL A 479 -25.75 0.78 13.28
N GLU A 480 -26.90 0.17 13.60
CA GLU A 480 -26.96 -1.05 14.38
C GLU A 480 -27.16 -2.24 13.43
N ALA A 481 -26.20 -3.15 13.39
CA ALA A 481 -26.22 -4.29 12.48
C ALA A 481 -25.75 -5.58 13.20
N ASN A 482 -26.25 -6.72 12.72
CA ASN A 482 -25.72 -8.02 13.04
C ASN A 482 -24.64 -8.39 12.02
N VAL A 483 -23.53 -8.93 12.51
CA VAL A 483 -22.39 -9.31 11.67
C VAL A 483 -22.25 -10.83 11.73
N GLY A 484 -22.20 -11.44 10.55
CA GLY A 484 -22.02 -12.90 10.39
C GLY A 484 -20.58 -13.33 10.64
N LYS A 485 -20.32 -14.62 10.45
CA LYS A 485 -18.95 -15.17 10.53
C LYS A 485 -18.20 -14.86 9.23
N PRO A 486 -16.87 -14.60 9.30
CA PRO A 486 -16.06 -14.40 8.10
C PRO A 486 -16.12 -15.60 7.16
N GLN A 487 -16.18 -15.31 5.87
CA GLN A 487 -16.15 -16.28 4.78
C GLN A 487 -14.93 -15.99 3.90
N VAL A 488 -14.29 -17.02 3.41
CA VAL A 488 -13.12 -16.91 2.55
C VAL A 488 -13.54 -16.71 1.09
N ALA A 489 -12.87 -15.84 0.39
CA ALA A 489 -13.07 -15.65 -1.05
C ALA A 489 -12.42 -16.78 -1.86
N TYR A 490 -13.15 -17.85 -2.09
CA TYR A 490 -12.71 -18.89 -2.99
C TYR A 490 -12.70 -18.41 -4.45
N ARG A 491 -11.85 -19.04 -5.26
CA ARG A 491 -11.79 -18.86 -6.70
C ARG A 491 -11.81 -20.24 -7.38
N GLU A 492 -12.03 -20.25 -8.68
CA GLU A 492 -11.89 -21.44 -9.51
C GLU A 492 -10.84 -21.18 -10.59
N THR A 493 -10.22 -22.23 -11.09
CA THR A 493 -9.33 -22.16 -12.27
C THR A 493 -9.37 -23.44 -13.05
N ILE A 494 -8.78 -23.43 -14.25
CA ILE A 494 -8.62 -24.62 -15.09
C ILE A 494 -7.17 -25.11 -15.05
N LYS A 495 -6.95 -26.41 -15.16
CA LYS A 495 -5.62 -27.03 -15.13
C LYS A 495 -5.16 -27.58 -16.46
N LYS A 496 -6.08 -27.80 -17.41
CA LYS A 496 -5.80 -28.37 -18.73
C LYS A 496 -6.22 -27.42 -19.83
N ALA A 497 -5.44 -27.39 -20.89
CA ALA A 497 -5.87 -26.81 -22.14
C ALA A 497 -6.95 -27.67 -22.79
N VAL A 498 -7.96 -27.02 -23.36
CA VAL A 498 -9.01 -27.65 -24.16
C VAL A 498 -9.10 -26.90 -25.48
N GLU A 499 -8.80 -27.59 -26.55
CA GLU A 499 -8.78 -26.99 -27.86
C GLU A 499 -10.13 -27.14 -28.55
N LYS A 500 -10.49 -26.14 -29.36
CA LYS A 500 -11.59 -26.18 -30.33
C LYS A 500 -12.94 -26.59 -29.72
N VAL A 501 -13.34 -25.96 -28.64
CA VAL A 501 -14.67 -26.14 -28.07
C VAL A 501 -15.68 -25.44 -28.96
N ASP A 502 -16.61 -26.22 -29.57
CA ASP A 502 -17.67 -25.70 -30.42
C ASP A 502 -18.94 -25.47 -29.63
N TYR A 503 -19.56 -24.32 -29.82
CA TYR A 503 -20.91 -24.08 -29.32
C TYR A 503 -21.74 -23.33 -30.33
N THR A 504 -23.00 -23.78 -30.53
CA THR A 504 -23.97 -23.14 -31.41
C THR A 504 -25.20 -22.73 -30.60
N HIS A 505 -25.40 -21.42 -30.48
CA HIS A 505 -26.65 -20.88 -29.97
C HIS A 505 -27.66 -20.75 -31.11
N LYS A 506 -28.76 -21.48 -31.01
CA LYS A 506 -29.85 -21.40 -31.97
C LYS A 506 -31.19 -21.42 -31.25
N LYS A 507 -31.95 -20.36 -31.39
CA LYS A 507 -33.30 -20.24 -30.83
C LYS A 507 -34.27 -19.74 -31.90
N GLN A 508 -35.34 -20.47 -32.16
CA GLN A 508 -36.43 -20.05 -33.04
C GLN A 508 -37.72 -19.95 -32.20
N THR A 509 -38.22 -18.76 -32.00
CA THR A 509 -39.50 -18.48 -31.36
C THR A 509 -40.21 -17.46 -32.24
N GLY A 510 -41.30 -17.82 -32.85
CA GLY A 510 -42.31 -17.06 -33.62
C GLY A 510 -42.06 -15.57 -33.97
N GLY A 511 -40.85 -15.20 -34.33
CA GLY A 511 -40.32 -13.86 -34.65
C GLY A 511 -38.91 -13.99 -35.22
N SER A 512 -38.07 -12.93 -35.07
CA SER A 512 -36.62 -13.01 -35.41
C SER A 512 -35.93 -14.08 -34.56
N GLY A 513 -35.26 -15.04 -35.23
CA GLY A 513 -34.48 -16.10 -34.58
C GLY A 513 -33.20 -15.53 -33.87
N GLN A 514 -32.50 -16.40 -33.13
CA GLN A 514 -31.17 -16.10 -32.61
C GLN A 514 -30.19 -17.16 -33.11
N PHE A 515 -29.07 -16.72 -33.66
CA PHE A 515 -28.03 -17.63 -34.15
C PHE A 515 -26.64 -17.08 -33.88
N ALA A 516 -25.80 -17.87 -33.23
CA ALA A 516 -24.38 -17.61 -33.11
C ALA A 516 -23.61 -18.93 -32.95
N LYS A 517 -22.58 -19.13 -33.74
CA LYS A 517 -21.65 -20.27 -33.57
C LYS A 517 -20.27 -19.73 -33.27
N VAL A 518 -19.63 -20.30 -32.26
CA VAL A 518 -18.26 -19.96 -31.87
C VAL A 518 -17.45 -21.21 -31.59
N GLN A 519 -16.16 -21.16 -31.94
CA GLN A 519 -15.18 -22.19 -31.59
C GLN A 519 -14.06 -21.51 -30.82
N VAL A 520 -13.85 -21.91 -29.57
CA VAL A 520 -12.91 -21.28 -28.65
C VAL A 520 -12.01 -22.34 -28.03
N SER A 521 -10.72 -22.04 -27.92
CA SER A 521 -9.77 -22.84 -27.14
C SER A 521 -9.52 -22.14 -25.80
N PHE A 522 -9.37 -22.94 -24.75
CA PHE A 522 -9.09 -22.44 -23.38
C PHE A 522 -7.77 -23.03 -22.88
N GLU A 523 -6.93 -22.19 -22.33
CA GLU A 523 -5.63 -22.58 -21.77
C GLU A 523 -5.48 -21.97 -20.37
N PRO A 524 -4.84 -22.67 -19.41
CA PRO A 524 -4.54 -22.10 -18.12
C PRO A 524 -3.46 -21.02 -18.24
N LEU A 525 -3.61 -19.92 -17.49
CA LEU A 525 -2.60 -18.89 -17.28
C LEU A 525 -1.94 -19.08 -15.90
N PRO A 526 -0.67 -18.68 -15.73
CA PRO A 526 -0.04 -18.63 -14.42
C PRO A 526 -0.83 -17.74 -13.47
N LEU A 527 -1.04 -18.20 -12.23
CA LEU A 527 -1.78 -17.45 -11.20
C LEU A 527 -0.96 -16.33 -10.54
N ASP A 528 0.35 -16.34 -10.73
CA ASP A 528 1.31 -15.32 -10.28
C ASP A 528 1.61 -14.26 -11.35
N GLY A 529 0.97 -14.33 -12.51
CA GLY A 529 1.08 -13.34 -13.58
C GLY A 529 0.24 -12.08 -13.32
N GLU A 530 0.59 -10.99 -14.00
CA GLU A 530 -0.17 -9.74 -13.93
C GLU A 530 -1.57 -9.86 -14.53
N GLU A 531 -1.72 -10.71 -15.57
CA GLU A 531 -2.98 -10.94 -16.26
C GLU A 531 -3.57 -12.31 -15.86
N LEU A 532 -4.71 -12.28 -15.20
CA LEU A 532 -5.48 -13.49 -14.83
C LEU A 532 -6.53 -13.88 -15.86
N TYR A 533 -6.72 -13.08 -16.89
CA TYR A 533 -7.57 -13.34 -18.04
C TYR A 533 -6.95 -12.73 -19.31
N LEU A 534 -6.94 -13.48 -20.39
CA LEU A 534 -6.49 -13.02 -21.70
C LEU A 534 -7.45 -13.52 -22.79
N PHE A 535 -7.87 -12.63 -23.67
CA PHE A 535 -8.66 -12.98 -24.84
C PHE A 535 -7.84 -12.73 -26.12
N GLU A 536 -7.78 -13.74 -26.98
CA GLU A 536 -7.15 -13.65 -28.31
C GLU A 536 -8.17 -13.91 -29.44
N ASP A 537 -8.16 -13.04 -30.44
CA ASP A 537 -8.89 -13.25 -31.66
C ASP A 537 -7.96 -13.81 -32.76
N LYS A 538 -8.26 -15.03 -33.23
CA LYS A 538 -7.59 -15.69 -34.36
C LYS A 538 -8.53 -16.08 -35.51
N VAL A 539 -9.70 -15.44 -35.56
CA VAL A 539 -10.68 -15.68 -36.61
C VAL A 539 -10.15 -15.19 -37.96
N THR A 540 -10.24 -16.04 -38.96
CA THR A 540 -9.86 -15.71 -40.32
C THR A 540 -11.05 -15.73 -41.27
N GLY A 541 -11.01 -14.92 -42.33
CA GLY A 541 -12.03 -14.95 -43.40
C GLY A 541 -13.38 -14.35 -43.02
N GLY A 542 -13.49 -13.56 -41.92
CA GLY A 542 -14.72 -12.87 -41.55
C GLY A 542 -15.85 -13.80 -41.10
N ARG A 543 -15.55 -15.01 -40.65
CA ARG A 543 -16.55 -16.02 -40.24
C ARG A 543 -17.31 -15.60 -38.98
N VAL A 544 -16.68 -14.79 -38.11
CA VAL A 544 -17.34 -14.02 -37.07
C VAL A 544 -17.13 -12.57 -37.41
N PRO A 545 -18.17 -11.75 -37.63
CA PRO A 545 -18.05 -10.32 -37.86
C PRO A 545 -17.33 -9.63 -36.71
N ARG A 546 -16.47 -8.66 -37.03
CA ARG A 546 -15.64 -7.95 -36.01
C ARG A 546 -16.48 -7.30 -34.93
N GLU A 547 -17.69 -6.86 -35.26
CA GLU A 547 -18.62 -6.25 -34.31
C GLU A 547 -19.12 -7.22 -33.22
N TYR A 548 -19.10 -8.52 -33.46
CA TYR A 548 -19.54 -9.53 -32.48
C TYR A 548 -18.41 -10.15 -31.66
N ILE A 549 -17.16 -9.95 -32.03
CA ILE A 549 -15.99 -10.48 -31.28
C ILE A 549 -15.94 -9.93 -29.82
N PRO A 550 -16.16 -8.62 -29.57
CA PRO A 550 -16.24 -8.11 -28.19
C PRO A 550 -17.40 -8.73 -27.39
N SER A 551 -18.49 -9.12 -28.06
CA SER A 551 -19.63 -9.77 -27.40
C SER A 551 -19.31 -11.18 -26.95
N VAL A 552 -18.48 -11.92 -27.71
CA VAL A 552 -17.99 -13.26 -27.30
C VAL A 552 -17.11 -13.13 -26.08
N ASP A 553 -16.17 -12.18 -26.08
CA ASP A 553 -15.30 -11.89 -24.93
C ASP A 553 -16.11 -11.50 -23.69
N ALA A 554 -17.03 -10.57 -23.81
CA ALA A 554 -17.93 -10.17 -22.74
C ALA A 554 -18.75 -11.34 -22.17
N GLY A 555 -19.22 -12.25 -23.05
CA GLY A 555 -19.94 -13.45 -22.64
C GLY A 555 -19.08 -14.42 -21.84
N ILE A 556 -17.83 -14.63 -22.24
CA ILE A 556 -16.86 -15.44 -21.52
C ILE A 556 -16.57 -14.83 -20.13
N GLN A 557 -16.29 -13.55 -20.07
CA GLN A 557 -16.01 -12.86 -18.81
C GLN A 557 -17.21 -12.89 -17.85
N ASP A 558 -18.42 -12.73 -18.35
CA ASP A 558 -19.63 -12.83 -17.52
C ASP A 558 -19.83 -14.26 -16.96
N ALA A 559 -19.51 -15.29 -17.75
CA ALA A 559 -19.56 -16.68 -17.28
C ALA A 559 -18.47 -16.97 -16.25
N MET A 560 -17.30 -16.37 -16.38
CA MET A 560 -16.22 -16.51 -15.42
C MET A 560 -16.55 -15.99 -14.01
N LYS A 561 -17.46 -15.04 -13.89
CA LYS A 561 -17.89 -14.51 -12.59
C LYS A 561 -18.55 -15.55 -11.68
N PHE A 562 -19.14 -16.59 -12.26
CA PHE A 562 -19.90 -17.60 -11.53
C PHE A 562 -19.27 -19.01 -11.54
N GLY A 563 -18.13 -19.19 -12.19
CA GLY A 563 -17.42 -20.46 -12.26
C GLY A 563 -18.24 -21.62 -12.82
N VAL A 564 -17.76 -22.84 -12.62
CA VAL A 564 -18.40 -24.07 -13.09
C VAL A 564 -18.46 -25.19 -12.05
N LEU A 565 -17.78 -25.06 -10.92
CA LEU A 565 -17.73 -26.03 -9.82
C LEU A 565 -18.69 -25.70 -8.69
N ALA A 566 -18.50 -24.55 -8.07
CA ALA A 566 -19.17 -24.12 -6.84
C ALA A 566 -19.73 -22.69 -6.93
N GLY A 567 -19.68 -22.08 -8.10
CA GLY A 567 -20.20 -20.73 -8.31
C GLY A 567 -19.22 -19.60 -7.97
N TYR A 568 -17.95 -19.92 -7.71
CA TYR A 568 -16.94 -18.91 -7.43
C TYR A 568 -16.29 -18.34 -8.70
N PRO A 569 -15.84 -17.09 -8.71
CA PRO A 569 -15.19 -16.49 -9.87
C PRO A 569 -13.99 -17.30 -10.36
N MET A 570 -13.87 -17.45 -11.69
CA MET A 570 -12.72 -18.11 -12.32
C MET A 570 -11.61 -17.12 -12.64
N VAL A 571 -10.38 -17.57 -12.48
CA VAL A 571 -9.15 -16.81 -12.75
C VAL A 571 -8.14 -17.71 -13.49
N GLY A 572 -7.13 -17.09 -14.12
CA GLY A 572 -6.06 -17.83 -14.78
C GLY A 572 -6.51 -18.54 -16.08
N VAL A 573 -7.30 -17.86 -16.91
CA VAL A 573 -7.84 -18.42 -18.15
C VAL A 573 -7.45 -17.56 -19.36
N LYS A 574 -6.86 -18.20 -20.38
CA LYS A 574 -6.70 -17.65 -21.71
C LYS A 574 -7.75 -18.26 -22.63
N ALA A 575 -8.52 -17.40 -23.29
CA ALA A 575 -9.52 -17.79 -24.28
C ALA A 575 -9.07 -17.35 -25.68
N THR A 576 -9.02 -18.25 -26.62
CA THR A 576 -8.67 -17.96 -28.02
C THR A 576 -9.85 -18.27 -28.91
N LEU A 577 -10.47 -17.24 -29.49
CA LEU A 577 -11.52 -17.42 -30.50
C LEU A 577 -10.88 -17.79 -31.83
N ILE A 578 -11.20 -18.98 -32.33
CA ILE A 578 -10.54 -19.56 -33.51
C ILE A 578 -11.44 -19.48 -34.75
N ASP A 579 -12.73 -19.81 -34.61
CA ASP A 579 -13.67 -19.90 -35.71
C ASP A 579 -15.10 -19.64 -35.19
N GLY A 580 -16.02 -19.54 -36.14
CA GLY A 580 -17.43 -19.41 -35.83
C GLY A 580 -18.28 -19.31 -37.11
N ALA A 581 -19.56 -19.02 -36.93
CA ALA A 581 -20.47 -18.73 -38.01
C ALA A 581 -21.58 -17.76 -37.53
N TYR A 582 -22.07 -16.97 -38.45
CA TYR A 582 -23.19 -16.06 -38.24
C TYR A 582 -24.28 -16.26 -39.26
N HIS A 583 -25.44 -15.69 -39.02
CA HIS A 583 -26.57 -15.67 -39.93
C HIS A 583 -27.00 -14.19 -40.16
N ASP A 584 -27.16 -13.84 -41.41
CA ASP A 584 -27.37 -12.39 -41.80
C ASP A 584 -28.57 -11.72 -41.12
N VAL A 585 -29.58 -12.49 -40.70
CA VAL A 585 -30.82 -11.98 -40.10
C VAL A 585 -30.91 -12.30 -38.60
N ASP A 586 -30.43 -13.47 -38.16
CA ASP A 586 -30.66 -13.98 -36.80
C ASP A 586 -29.47 -13.79 -35.85
N SER A 587 -28.36 -13.25 -36.32
CA SER A 587 -27.19 -12.98 -35.49
C SER A 587 -27.31 -11.58 -34.85
N SER A 588 -26.86 -11.50 -33.61
CA SER A 588 -26.84 -10.27 -32.81
C SER A 588 -25.72 -10.33 -31.78
N GLU A 589 -25.34 -9.16 -31.22
CA GLU A 589 -24.40 -9.07 -30.10
C GLU A 589 -24.84 -9.97 -28.93
N MET A 590 -26.13 -9.96 -28.60
CA MET A 590 -26.70 -10.80 -27.54
C MET A 590 -26.54 -12.30 -27.83
N ALA A 591 -26.79 -12.75 -29.08
CA ALA A 591 -26.61 -14.14 -29.45
C ALA A 591 -25.15 -14.60 -29.31
N PHE A 592 -24.19 -13.78 -29.72
CA PHE A 592 -22.77 -14.06 -29.55
C PHE A 592 -22.30 -13.97 -28.10
N LYS A 593 -22.87 -13.06 -27.29
CA LYS A 593 -22.63 -13.00 -25.84
C LYS A 593 -23.07 -14.30 -25.14
N ILE A 594 -24.26 -14.77 -25.46
CA ILE A 594 -24.77 -16.07 -24.95
C ILE A 594 -23.88 -17.21 -25.41
N ALA A 595 -23.49 -17.24 -26.68
CA ALA A 595 -22.60 -18.27 -27.22
C ALA A 595 -21.23 -18.27 -26.51
N GLY A 596 -20.64 -17.08 -26.25
CA GLY A 596 -19.43 -16.95 -25.49
C GLY A 596 -19.55 -17.46 -24.05
N SER A 597 -20.62 -17.15 -23.36
CA SER A 597 -20.92 -17.66 -22.03
C SER A 597 -21.02 -19.17 -21.99
N MET A 598 -21.74 -19.76 -22.95
CA MET A 598 -21.98 -21.19 -22.98
C MET A 598 -20.77 -22.01 -23.44
N VAL A 599 -19.99 -21.52 -24.41
CA VAL A 599 -18.77 -22.19 -24.85
C VAL A 599 -17.73 -22.22 -23.72
N PHE A 600 -17.65 -21.16 -22.94
CA PHE A 600 -16.79 -21.12 -21.74
C PHE A 600 -17.22 -22.16 -20.71
N LYS A 601 -18.50 -22.23 -20.35
CA LYS A 601 -19.01 -23.18 -19.36
C LYS A 601 -18.73 -24.63 -19.79
N GLU A 602 -18.86 -24.91 -21.08
CA GLU A 602 -18.58 -26.26 -21.63
C GLU A 602 -17.08 -26.57 -21.65
N GLY A 603 -16.25 -25.61 -22.09
CA GLY A 603 -14.81 -25.75 -22.15
C GLY A 603 -14.18 -25.85 -20.75
N ALA A 604 -14.59 -25.02 -19.82
CA ALA A 604 -14.07 -25.00 -18.44
C ALA A 604 -14.37 -26.34 -17.73
N LYS A 605 -15.55 -26.92 -17.90
CA LYS A 605 -15.88 -28.27 -17.35
C LYS A 605 -14.95 -29.38 -17.84
N ARG A 606 -14.47 -29.29 -19.08
CA ARG A 606 -13.55 -30.28 -19.69
C ARG A 606 -12.08 -29.98 -19.31
N ALA A 607 -11.78 -28.78 -18.89
CA ALA A 607 -10.42 -28.30 -18.60
C ALA A 607 -9.90 -28.66 -17.21
N ASN A 608 -10.48 -29.65 -16.55
CA ASN A 608 -10.15 -30.03 -15.17
C ASN A 608 -10.21 -28.85 -14.21
N PRO A 609 -11.40 -28.28 -13.97
CA PRO A 609 -11.54 -27.13 -13.06
C PRO A 609 -11.24 -27.55 -11.63
N VAL A 610 -10.59 -26.66 -10.89
CA VAL A 610 -10.24 -26.84 -9.47
C VAL A 610 -10.61 -25.60 -8.66
N LEU A 611 -10.84 -25.80 -7.36
CA LEU A 611 -11.12 -24.75 -6.41
C LEU A 611 -9.80 -24.18 -5.86
N LEU A 612 -9.74 -22.86 -5.73
CA LEU A 612 -8.62 -22.13 -5.14
C LEU A 612 -9.04 -21.48 -3.84
N GLU A 613 -8.11 -21.42 -2.89
CA GLU A 613 -8.24 -20.71 -1.63
C GLU A 613 -7.10 -19.69 -1.42
N PRO A 614 -7.33 -18.58 -0.69
CA PRO A 614 -6.27 -17.66 -0.33
C PRO A 614 -5.25 -18.32 0.57
N LEU A 615 -3.98 -18.19 0.25
CA LEU A 615 -2.84 -18.60 1.05
C LEU A 615 -2.20 -17.38 1.67
N MET A 616 -1.85 -17.48 2.95
CA MET A 616 -1.22 -16.42 3.72
C MET A 616 0.24 -16.75 3.98
N ASP A 617 1.11 -15.77 3.79
CA ASP A 617 2.48 -15.81 4.30
C ASP A 617 2.44 -15.45 5.79
N VAL A 618 2.72 -16.44 6.64
CA VAL A 618 2.64 -16.34 8.10
C VAL A 618 4.04 -16.39 8.67
N GLU A 619 4.38 -15.39 9.46
CA GLU A 619 5.59 -15.41 10.27
C GLU A 619 5.24 -15.46 11.75
N VAL A 620 5.78 -16.43 12.47
CA VAL A 620 5.62 -16.55 13.93
C VAL A 620 6.98 -16.36 14.59
N ARG A 621 7.04 -15.45 15.56
CA ARG A 621 8.19 -15.21 16.42
C ARG A 621 7.91 -15.80 17.80
N THR A 622 8.74 -16.74 18.21
CA THR A 622 8.53 -17.49 19.45
C THR A 622 9.85 -17.79 20.14
N PRO A 623 9.87 -17.88 21.49
CA PRO A 623 11.00 -18.47 22.19
C PRO A 623 11.24 -19.91 21.71
N GLU A 624 12.49 -20.37 21.77
CA GLU A 624 12.91 -21.71 21.32
C GLU A 624 12.11 -22.83 21.97
N GLU A 625 11.77 -22.69 23.24
CA GLU A 625 10.99 -23.68 24.00
C GLU A 625 9.61 -24.02 23.41
N TYR A 626 8.99 -23.08 22.67
CA TYR A 626 7.67 -23.28 22.04
C TYR A 626 7.75 -23.54 20.54
N MET A 627 8.94 -23.57 19.93
CA MET A 627 9.12 -23.74 18.50
C MET A 627 8.43 -25.01 17.97
N GLY A 628 8.59 -26.12 18.69
CA GLY A 628 7.98 -27.41 18.30
C GLY A 628 6.45 -27.37 18.29
N ASP A 629 5.85 -26.73 19.30
CA ASP A 629 4.40 -26.57 19.41
C ASP A 629 3.83 -25.67 18.33
N VAL A 630 4.54 -24.60 17.99
CA VAL A 630 4.17 -23.68 16.92
C VAL A 630 4.24 -24.35 15.54
N ILE A 631 5.33 -25.08 15.25
CA ILE A 631 5.45 -25.83 13.99
C ILE A 631 4.38 -26.91 13.89
N GLY A 632 4.13 -27.63 14.96
CA GLY A 632 3.07 -28.65 15.02
C GLY A 632 1.69 -28.06 14.76
N ASP A 633 1.39 -26.89 15.32
CA ASP A 633 0.13 -26.18 15.09
C ASP A 633 -0.02 -25.68 13.64
N LEU A 634 1.00 -25.04 13.10
CA LEU A 634 0.99 -24.58 11.71
C LEU A 634 0.80 -25.75 10.72
N ASN A 635 1.46 -26.89 10.96
CA ASN A 635 1.28 -28.08 10.15
C ASN A 635 -0.16 -28.66 10.28
N SER A 636 -0.73 -28.63 11.47
CA SER A 636 -2.13 -29.08 11.69
C SER A 636 -3.15 -28.20 10.94
N ARG A 637 -2.78 -26.94 10.66
CA ARG A 637 -3.54 -25.95 9.87
C ARG A 637 -3.25 -26.01 8.38
N ARG A 638 -2.76 -27.13 7.88
CA ARG A 638 -2.36 -27.31 6.47
C ARG A 638 -1.23 -26.36 6.04
N GLY A 639 -0.50 -25.80 7.00
CA GLY A 639 0.62 -24.92 6.76
C GLY A 639 1.83 -25.67 6.21
N GLN A 640 2.59 -24.98 5.36
CA GLN A 640 3.88 -25.43 4.86
C GLN A 640 4.98 -24.52 5.38
N VAL A 641 5.78 -25.01 6.32
CA VAL A 641 6.93 -24.27 6.84
C VAL A 641 7.98 -24.11 5.74
N ARG A 642 8.34 -22.87 5.42
CA ARG A 642 9.33 -22.53 4.38
C ARG A 642 10.73 -22.32 4.95
N SER A 643 10.84 -21.60 6.06
CA SER A 643 12.12 -21.34 6.70
C SER A 643 11.98 -21.20 8.21
N MET A 644 13.10 -21.40 8.88
CA MET A 644 13.29 -21.14 10.30
C MET A 644 14.58 -20.36 10.47
N GLU A 645 14.51 -19.25 11.17
CA GLU A 645 15.64 -18.36 11.40
C GLU A 645 15.84 -18.14 12.90
N ASP A 646 17.09 -17.90 13.29
CA ASP A 646 17.46 -17.51 14.65
C ASP A 646 17.76 -16.03 14.70
N ALA A 647 17.08 -15.29 15.56
CA ALA A 647 17.33 -13.88 15.75
C ALA A 647 17.36 -13.54 17.25
N SER A 648 18.56 -13.35 17.79
CA SER A 648 18.79 -12.89 19.18
C SER A 648 17.99 -13.66 20.26
N GLY A 649 17.96 -15.01 20.14
CA GLY A 649 17.25 -15.88 21.10
C GLY A 649 15.76 -16.04 20.84
N VAL A 650 15.26 -15.53 19.73
CA VAL A 650 13.90 -15.73 19.24
C VAL A 650 13.95 -16.55 17.95
N LYS A 651 13.12 -17.58 17.85
CA LYS A 651 12.94 -18.35 16.62
C LYS A 651 11.88 -17.70 15.74
N ILE A 652 12.22 -17.53 14.47
CA ILE A 652 11.31 -16.99 13.45
C ILE A 652 10.93 -18.14 12.54
N ILE A 653 9.64 -18.45 12.48
CA ILE A 653 9.08 -19.52 11.66
C ILE A 653 8.24 -18.87 10.56
N LYS A 654 8.61 -19.10 9.29
CA LYS A 654 7.83 -18.65 8.13
C LYS A 654 7.10 -19.84 7.52
N ALA A 655 5.81 -19.67 7.28
CA ALA A 655 4.96 -20.71 6.70
C ALA A 655 3.90 -20.13 5.77
N ILE A 656 3.51 -20.90 4.77
CA ILE A 656 2.33 -20.61 3.96
C ILE A 656 1.16 -21.42 4.51
N VAL A 657 0.09 -20.72 4.91
CA VAL A 657 -1.08 -21.33 5.55
C VAL A 657 -2.36 -20.83 4.87
N PRO A 658 -3.34 -21.71 4.59
CA PRO A 658 -4.64 -21.27 4.07
C PRO A 658 -5.35 -20.33 5.05
N LEU A 659 -5.94 -19.25 4.53
CA LEU A 659 -6.64 -18.25 5.35
C LEU A 659 -7.75 -18.85 6.21
N THR A 660 -8.46 -19.87 5.69
CA THR A 660 -9.52 -20.56 6.43
C THR A 660 -9.05 -21.17 7.75
N GLU A 661 -7.79 -21.57 7.84
CA GLU A 661 -7.18 -22.19 9.01
C GLU A 661 -6.61 -21.15 10.00
N MET A 662 -6.56 -19.88 9.61
CA MET A 662 -5.97 -18.81 10.42
C MET A 662 -6.99 -18.07 11.28
N PHE A 663 -8.29 -18.25 11.06
CA PHE A 663 -9.30 -17.64 11.93
C PHE A 663 -9.13 -18.08 13.38
N GLY A 664 -9.04 -17.10 14.29
CA GLY A 664 -8.85 -17.37 15.72
C GLY A 664 -7.43 -17.80 16.13
N TYR A 665 -6.47 -17.86 15.18
CA TYR A 665 -5.11 -18.33 15.44
C TYR A 665 -4.40 -17.60 16.58
N ILE A 666 -4.64 -16.30 16.75
CA ILE A 666 -4.02 -15.50 17.83
C ILE A 666 -4.35 -16.06 19.23
N GLY A 667 -5.59 -16.55 19.43
CA GLY A 667 -6.00 -17.16 20.68
C GLY A 667 -5.26 -18.47 20.96
N ASP A 668 -5.18 -19.32 19.96
CA ASP A 668 -4.50 -20.62 20.05
C ASP A 668 -3.00 -20.45 20.25
N LEU A 669 -2.37 -19.54 19.52
CA LEU A 669 -0.95 -19.21 19.65
C LEU A 669 -0.62 -18.73 21.07
N ARG A 670 -1.40 -17.77 21.58
CA ARG A 670 -1.24 -17.27 22.97
C ARG A 670 -1.41 -18.37 24.02
N GLY A 671 -2.40 -19.23 23.82
CA GLY A 671 -2.64 -20.38 24.72
C GLY A 671 -1.44 -21.34 24.77
N LYS A 672 -0.87 -21.68 23.63
CA LYS A 672 0.26 -22.62 23.50
C LYS A 672 1.61 -22.03 23.94
N THR A 673 1.79 -20.74 23.81
CA THR A 673 3.07 -20.06 24.07
C THR A 673 3.04 -19.16 25.32
N GLN A 674 2.00 -19.30 26.16
CA GLN A 674 1.80 -18.45 27.34
C GLN A 674 1.86 -16.94 27.04
N GLY A 675 1.38 -16.54 25.86
CA GLY A 675 1.40 -15.16 25.41
C GLY A 675 2.74 -14.63 24.95
N ARG A 676 3.78 -15.48 24.85
CA ARG A 676 5.15 -15.05 24.49
C ARG A 676 5.43 -15.01 22.99
N ALA A 677 4.62 -15.69 22.16
CA ALA A 677 4.75 -15.64 20.74
C ALA A 677 3.86 -14.55 20.14
N VAL A 678 4.35 -13.98 19.05
CA VAL A 678 3.59 -13.06 18.21
C VAL A 678 3.61 -13.57 16.78
N PHE A 679 2.58 -13.23 15.99
CA PHE A 679 2.57 -13.56 14.58
C PHE A 679 2.11 -12.38 13.75
N SER A 680 2.49 -12.40 12.49
CA SER A 680 1.94 -11.57 11.44
C SER A 680 1.58 -12.45 10.25
N MET A 681 0.65 -12.01 9.42
CA MET A 681 0.33 -12.67 8.17
C MET A 681 -0.01 -11.65 7.09
N ALA A 682 0.29 -11.99 5.86
CA ALA A 682 -0.08 -11.22 4.67
C ALA A 682 -0.60 -12.17 3.58
N PHE A 683 -1.45 -11.66 2.69
CA PHE A 683 -1.86 -12.43 1.52
C PHE A 683 -0.63 -12.73 0.64
N ASP A 684 -0.43 -14.00 0.30
CA ASP A 684 0.64 -14.44 -0.60
C ASP A 684 0.10 -14.73 -2.00
N SER A 685 -0.81 -15.69 -2.09
CA SER A 685 -1.29 -16.18 -3.39
C SER A 685 -2.58 -16.99 -3.24
N TYR A 686 -3.14 -17.41 -4.36
CA TYR A 686 -4.19 -18.44 -4.40
C TYR A 686 -3.56 -19.80 -4.63
N GLY A 687 -3.96 -20.80 -3.84
CA GLY A 687 -3.53 -22.19 -3.98
C GLY A 687 -4.70 -23.15 -4.16
N GLU A 688 -4.41 -24.31 -4.76
CA GLU A 688 -5.39 -25.35 -4.97
C GLU A 688 -5.86 -25.95 -3.64
N VAL A 689 -7.18 -26.03 -3.46
CA VAL A 689 -7.79 -26.66 -2.29
C VAL A 689 -7.64 -28.19 -2.40
N PRO A 690 -7.20 -28.89 -1.34
CA PRO A 690 -7.14 -30.34 -1.34
C PRO A 690 -8.51 -30.96 -1.69
N LYS A 691 -8.50 -32.05 -2.44
CA LYS A 691 -9.72 -32.64 -3.02
C LYS A 691 -10.83 -32.94 -2.00
N ASN A 692 -10.45 -33.49 -0.85
CA ASN A 692 -11.41 -33.78 0.24
C ASN A 692 -12.09 -32.51 0.78
N VAL A 693 -11.34 -31.42 0.95
CA VAL A 693 -11.87 -30.14 1.42
C VAL A 693 -12.69 -29.47 0.32
N ALA A 694 -12.20 -29.53 -0.94
CA ALA A 694 -12.92 -28.99 -2.09
C ALA A 694 -14.30 -29.65 -2.26
N ASP A 695 -14.39 -30.97 -2.13
CA ASP A 695 -15.65 -31.70 -2.25
C ASP A 695 -16.68 -31.23 -1.18
N GLU A 696 -16.25 -31.01 0.05
CA GLU A 696 -17.11 -30.46 1.12
C GLU A 696 -17.61 -29.03 0.80
N ILE A 697 -16.72 -28.17 0.28
CA ILE A 697 -17.08 -26.80 -0.09
C ILE A 697 -18.07 -26.80 -1.24
N ILE A 698 -17.85 -27.64 -2.25
CA ILE A 698 -18.71 -27.76 -3.42
C ILE A 698 -20.10 -28.28 -3.02
N GLN A 699 -20.18 -29.27 -2.14
CA GLN A 699 -21.46 -29.79 -1.60
C GLN A 699 -22.24 -28.72 -0.85
N LYS A 700 -21.56 -27.99 0.05
CA LYS A 700 -22.17 -26.87 0.78
C LYS A 700 -22.68 -25.76 -0.13
N SER A 701 -21.93 -25.42 -1.21
CA SER A 701 -22.34 -24.39 -2.17
C SER A 701 -23.57 -24.82 -3.00
N ARG A 702 -23.80 -26.12 -3.17
CA ARG A 702 -24.95 -26.67 -3.90
C ARG A 702 -26.16 -26.90 -3.00
N GLY A 703 -26.05 -26.65 -1.68
CA GLY A 703 -27.13 -26.88 -0.74
C GLY A 703 -27.42 -28.35 -0.42
N GLU A 704 -26.43 -29.24 -0.62
CA GLU A 704 -26.50 -30.67 -0.33
C GLU A 704 -25.93 -31.04 1.04
#